data_0bb81fb43610235f24be6cdc0f011ed7
#
_entry.id   0bb81fb43610235f24be6cdc0f011ed7
#
_cell.length_a   1.000
_cell.length_b   1.000
_cell.length_c   1.000
_cell.angle_alpha   90.00
_cell.angle_beta   90.00
_cell.angle_gamma   90.00
#
_symmetry.space_group_name_H-M   'P 1'
#
loop_
_entity.id
_entity.type
_entity.pdbx_description
1 polymer ?
#
loop_
_entity_poly.entity_id
_entity_poly.type
_entity_poly.pdbx_seq_one_letter_code
_entity_poly.pdbx_strand_id
1 'polypeptide(L)'
;MKFRSLKTKITIALGAVFATALVAVALVNYNSVASAESSGNTGYSQSYRNQLVFSPEEGWNNDPNGLLYVPDADGGTYHMYYQYNWDKFAGGGVGATENVWGHMSWGHAVSNDLVHWDEQPVAIPENSVSDDGKTYGMMFSGSAVFDENNTSGFFETDLSTGKVVSGHGIVAVLTQPCEAEGGQRQILAYSLDNGQSFNIYGEILGAKDDGGVGDGEFRDPKVFWSERHGKWLMAVGGGSVRMYASENLKDWTYIGQTGYWGECPDISRFTVGGEEKYVLIISPEDKAKSHEYNRTTRAETYYPAEYYVVGELDKNGLFVSDDSIKRLSEGIDCYAFQSFNNSPDGKVYGVSWSASWKTVGEYERFRKSYNGGMTAVCELQLVENSDGYEILRTPVGGYEKLRKDEKNYKGTLEAGKNAFKDINVREADLLIELDFSGSNATFAELNLRASSEEKIIIRYDLNTQTLTLDRSQSSLLAAETPLYMGVYRKNVPLSDGKLSLRILLDRAFISVFANGGRASYFSAVFPSAISDGMKLFSDGNISVDAHIYAVYGVFGEISANDELVLSTNKIDTVLGAVNAVSATSFADGFTPEQVTVSVVEGDANVKVENLNGIIYIAPQQKGYAKIEVKYNGESNFIDVYIYGNGFVSDVSYVSRLGGFSFVCDEGLRFSSLGDAFLFGDVYGNDFTYSACFTPFKEDAQACGMVFGLSENLTDYWVVSADLKFGKVKLWRSGVGDLKVANCGFSANKEIEITVTVSGKTVTAFIDGRLVLSHEIYDYKGGNVGLNVYNAEMNINRVTFEKDSAFIGNDEVIKVVNVTDGSFRLSDEDFTFENGYLNISEKYLSTLEADTEYTFRVVTTQNDLNVTIKTSFVSAEISSQKTEYERGEDLIFTVTDGVEINKLEIDGVSTEFICQGNVITVSVENIKNLVSGEHSVKVYTSKGRPSLKFSLAGLEDYREEEIIPISHVFFYIDIAIFSAAIVAYITVTIVKKCKKRKG
;
A
#
# COMPACT_ATOMS: atom_id res chain seq x y z
N MET A 1 -36.96 -50.16 -53.20
CA MET A 1 -35.97 -49.07 -53.51
C MET A 1 -36.51 -47.63 -53.26
N LYS A 2 -37.80 -47.36 -53.35
CA LYS A 2 -38.32 -45.96 -53.11
C LYS A 2 -38.32 -45.50 -51.65
N PHE A 3 -38.40 -46.38 -50.67
CA PHE A 3 -38.42 -46.01 -49.25
C PHE A 3 -37.02 -45.61 -48.64
N ARG A 4 -35.90 -46.09 -49.20
CA ARG A 4 -34.55 -45.70 -48.76
C ARG A 4 -34.21 -44.31 -49.25
N SER A 5 -34.65 -43.91 -50.43
CA SER A 5 -34.37 -42.59 -51.04
C SER A 5 -35.07 -41.44 -50.25
N LEU A 6 -36.25 -41.71 -49.67
CA LEU A 6 -37.02 -40.71 -48.94
C LEU A 6 -36.46 -40.47 -47.52
N LYS A 7 -35.99 -41.53 -46.81
CA LYS A 7 -35.32 -41.37 -45.52
C LYS A 7 -33.98 -40.60 -45.64
N THR A 8 -33.17 -40.90 -46.68
CA THR A 8 -31.92 -40.17 -46.90
C THR A 8 -32.12 -38.69 -47.23
N LYS A 9 -33.17 -38.37 -48.02
CA LYS A 9 -33.52 -36.98 -48.35
C LYS A 9 -34.08 -36.22 -47.16
N ILE A 10 -34.85 -36.88 -46.28
CA ILE A 10 -35.35 -36.25 -45.02
C ILE A 10 -34.23 -36.05 -44.04
N THR A 11 -33.28 -36.98 -43.90
CA THR A 11 -32.09 -36.82 -42.99
C THR A 11 -31.16 -35.72 -43.48
N ILE A 12 -30.97 -35.56 -44.80
CA ILE A 12 -30.16 -34.46 -45.35
C ILE A 12 -30.87 -33.11 -45.19
N ALA A 13 -32.21 -33.06 -45.37
CA ALA A 13 -33.00 -31.85 -45.19
C ALA A 13 -33.01 -31.41 -43.69
N LEU A 14 -33.19 -32.35 -42.76
CA LEU A 14 -33.10 -32.06 -41.32
C LEU A 14 -31.69 -31.66 -40.87
N GLY A 15 -30.64 -32.26 -41.42
CA GLY A 15 -29.27 -31.86 -41.16
C GLY A 15 -28.95 -30.43 -41.65
N ALA A 16 -29.46 -30.07 -42.82
CA ALA A 16 -29.30 -28.72 -43.37
C ALA A 16 -30.08 -27.65 -42.57
N VAL A 17 -31.27 -27.98 -42.09
CA VAL A 17 -32.09 -27.09 -41.24
C VAL A 17 -31.41 -26.90 -39.85
N PHE A 18 -30.81 -27.98 -39.29
CA PHE A 18 -30.06 -27.88 -38.04
C PHE A 18 -28.75 -27.08 -38.19
N ALA A 19 -28.04 -27.26 -39.29
CA ALA A 19 -26.84 -26.50 -39.60
C ALA A 19 -27.13 -25.01 -39.84
N THR A 20 -28.25 -24.69 -40.56
CA THR A 20 -28.69 -23.28 -40.73
C THR A 20 -29.21 -22.66 -39.45
N ALA A 21 -29.84 -23.43 -38.57
CA ALA A 21 -30.28 -22.96 -37.26
C ALA A 21 -29.10 -22.69 -36.33
N LEU A 22 -28.08 -23.55 -36.34
CA LEU A 22 -26.82 -23.33 -35.59
C LEU A 22 -26.05 -22.12 -36.10
N VAL A 23 -25.94 -21.93 -37.41
CA VAL A 23 -25.32 -20.73 -38.00
C VAL A 23 -26.13 -19.48 -37.73
N ALA A 24 -27.49 -19.57 -37.75
CA ALA A 24 -28.33 -18.44 -37.38
C ALA A 24 -28.25 -18.07 -35.89
N VAL A 25 -28.11 -19.06 -34.98
CA VAL A 25 -27.92 -18.84 -33.57
C VAL A 25 -26.50 -18.28 -33.32
N ALA A 26 -25.45 -18.75 -34.02
CA ALA A 26 -24.12 -18.20 -33.97
C ALA A 26 -24.08 -16.76 -34.52
N LEU A 27 -24.79 -16.47 -35.62
CA LEU A 27 -24.87 -15.11 -36.19
C LEU A 27 -25.75 -14.16 -35.35
N VAL A 28 -26.78 -14.68 -34.66
CA VAL A 28 -27.57 -13.87 -33.73
C VAL A 28 -26.74 -13.57 -32.46
N ASN A 29 -25.96 -14.51 -31.95
CA ASN A 29 -25.03 -14.25 -30.88
C ASN A 29 -23.85 -13.35 -31.30
N TYR A 30 -23.34 -13.49 -32.53
CA TYR A 30 -22.32 -12.62 -33.08
C TYR A 30 -22.81 -11.19 -33.33
N ASN A 31 -24.06 -11.03 -33.83
CA ASN A 31 -24.67 -9.72 -34.06
C ASN A 31 -25.22 -9.09 -32.77
N SER A 32 -25.53 -9.88 -31.72
CA SER A 32 -25.88 -9.32 -30.41
C SER A 32 -24.61 -8.82 -29.62
N VAL A 33 -23.45 -9.28 -30.00
CA VAL A 33 -22.15 -8.72 -29.54
C VAL A 33 -21.73 -7.51 -30.37
N ALA A 34 -22.19 -7.40 -31.65
CA ALA A 34 -21.79 -6.32 -32.56
C ALA A 34 -22.76 -5.12 -32.63
N SER A 35 -23.84 -5.11 -31.85
CA SER A 35 -24.80 -4.00 -31.76
C SER A 35 -25.06 -3.53 -30.31
N ALA A 36 -24.09 -3.64 -29.43
CA ALA A 36 -24.03 -2.78 -28.28
C ALA A 36 -23.60 -1.39 -28.80
N GLU A 37 -24.60 -0.58 -29.21
CA GLU A 37 -24.41 0.87 -29.26
C GLU A 37 -23.78 1.31 -27.92
N SER A 38 -22.81 2.19 -27.97
CA SER A 38 -22.07 2.81 -26.90
C SER A 38 -22.96 3.32 -25.75
N SER A 39 -23.47 2.46 -24.92
CA SER A 39 -23.71 2.75 -23.53
C SER A 39 -22.32 2.80 -22.88
N GLY A 40 -21.95 3.92 -22.28
CA GLY A 40 -20.60 4.18 -21.76
C GLY A 40 -20.05 2.96 -21.04
N ASN A 41 -18.78 2.73 -21.25
CA ASN A 41 -18.04 1.52 -20.82
C ASN A 41 -18.22 1.27 -19.31
N THR A 42 -19.29 0.57 -18.94
CA THR A 42 -19.70 0.39 -17.54
C THR A 42 -18.72 -0.47 -16.74
N GLY A 43 -17.89 -1.27 -17.42
CA GLY A 43 -16.88 -2.14 -16.83
C GLY A 43 -15.72 -1.38 -16.16
N TYR A 44 -15.49 -0.13 -16.53
CA TYR A 44 -14.39 0.70 -15.98
C TYR A 44 -14.88 1.87 -15.13
N SER A 45 -16.13 1.89 -14.69
CA SER A 45 -16.74 2.98 -13.92
C SER A 45 -16.80 2.78 -12.41
N GLN A 46 -16.19 1.72 -11.87
CA GLN A 46 -16.17 1.48 -10.41
C GLN A 46 -15.49 2.63 -9.66
N SER A 47 -15.92 2.88 -8.43
CA SER A 47 -15.52 4.02 -7.61
C SER A 47 -14.01 4.18 -7.46
N TYR A 48 -13.28 3.10 -7.22
CA TYR A 48 -11.81 3.13 -7.07
C TYR A 48 -11.06 2.50 -8.26
N ARG A 49 -11.68 2.46 -9.43
CA ARG A 49 -11.01 2.07 -10.66
C ARG A 49 -10.06 3.18 -11.10
N ASN A 50 -8.79 2.85 -11.28
CA ASN A 50 -7.83 3.75 -11.87
C ASN A 50 -8.24 4.12 -13.30
N GLN A 51 -8.10 5.39 -13.65
CA GLN A 51 -8.51 5.95 -14.92
C GLN A 51 -7.33 6.35 -15.82
N LEU A 52 -6.13 6.46 -15.23
CA LEU A 52 -4.91 6.86 -15.96
C LEU A 52 -3.96 5.70 -16.23
N VAL A 53 -4.25 4.51 -15.73
CA VAL A 53 -3.42 3.33 -15.89
C VAL A 53 -4.27 2.11 -16.22
N PHE A 54 -3.67 1.12 -16.88
CA PHE A 54 -4.35 -0.11 -17.27
C PHE A 54 -4.70 -0.98 -16.05
N SER A 55 -5.89 -1.57 -16.11
CA SER A 55 -6.29 -2.74 -15.33
C SER A 55 -7.25 -3.58 -16.18
N PRO A 56 -7.34 -4.91 -16.02
CA PRO A 56 -8.35 -5.71 -16.70
C PRO A 56 -9.76 -5.31 -16.26
N GLU A 57 -10.75 -5.52 -17.09
CA GLU A 57 -12.15 -5.20 -16.78
C GLU A 57 -12.62 -5.93 -15.52
N GLU A 58 -12.25 -7.19 -15.38
CA GLU A 58 -12.59 -8.04 -14.24
C GLU A 58 -11.41 -8.96 -13.86
N GLY A 59 -11.50 -9.59 -12.67
CA GLY A 59 -10.56 -10.61 -12.24
C GLY A 59 -9.27 -10.06 -11.57
N TRP A 60 -8.35 -10.96 -11.35
CA TRP A 60 -7.05 -10.65 -10.73
C TRP A 60 -5.97 -10.46 -11.78
N ASN A 61 -5.12 -9.44 -11.61
CA ASN A 61 -3.85 -9.38 -12.32
C ASN A 61 -2.68 -8.99 -11.40
N ASN A 62 -1.49 -9.51 -11.73
CA ASN A 62 -0.22 -9.12 -11.11
C ASN A 62 0.84 -8.80 -12.18
N ASP A 63 1.94 -9.53 -12.25
CA ASP A 63 3.12 -9.21 -13.07
C ASP A 63 2.79 -8.89 -14.53
N PRO A 64 3.34 -7.83 -15.11
CA PRO A 64 3.39 -7.68 -16.55
C PRO A 64 4.25 -8.79 -17.15
N ASN A 65 3.84 -9.32 -18.30
CA ASN A 65 4.48 -10.42 -18.99
C ASN A 65 4.63 -10.12 -20.47
N GLY A 66 5.64 -10.67 -21.10
CA GLY A 66 5.78 -10.70 -22.54
C GLY A 66 5.66 -9.36 -23.24
N LEU A 67 6.10 -8.28 -22.61
CA LEU A 67 6.01 -6.92 -23.16
C LEU A 67 6.82 -6.81 -24.46
N LEU A 68 6.14 -6.44 -25.55
CA LEU A 68 6.72 -6.55 -26.88
C LEU A 68 6.10 -5.53 -27.85
N TYR A 69 6.93 -4.95 -28.71
CA TYR A 69 6.45 -4.27 -29.91
C TYR A 69 6.54 -5.21 -31.11
N VAL A 70 5.43 -5.34 -31.84
CA VAL A 70 5.35 -6.14 -33.06
C VAL A 70 5.16 -5.22 -34.25
N PRO A 71 6.13 -5.15 -35.18
CA PRO A 71 6.02 -4.30 -36.36
C PRO A 71 4.99 -4.86 -37.35
N ASP A 72 4.20 -4.01 -37.97
CA ASP A 72 3.29 -4.34 -39.05
C ASP A 72 3.32 -3.29 -40.19
N ALA A 73 2.50 -3.46 -41.22
CA ALA A 73 2.45 -2.56 -42.36
C ALA A 73 1.93 -1.13 -42.01
N ASP A 74 1.16 -1.01 -40.94
CA ASP A 74 0.48 0.23 -40.50
C ASP A 74 1.22 0.95 -39.37
N GLY A 75 2.39 0.47 -38.95
CA GLY A 75 3.25 1.11 -37.94
C GLY A 75 3.55 0.25 -36.73
N GLY A 76 2.82 -0.86 -36.53
CA GLY A 76 3.03 -1.85 -35.47
C GLY A 76 2.27 -1.60 -34.18
N THR A 77 2.28 -2.59 -33.31
CA THR A 77 1.45 -2.68 -32.10
C THR A 77 2.29 -3.09 -30.90
N TYR A 78 2.09 -2.43 -29.77
CA TYR A 78 2.62 -2.88 -28.49
C TYR A 78 1.68 -3.92 -27.88
N HIS A 79 2.24 -5.04 -27.47
CA HIS A 79 1.53 -6.09 -26.74
C HIS A 79 1.99 -6.07 -25.29
N MET A 80 1.03 -6.16 -24.38
CA MET A 80 1.25 -6.38 -22.96
C MET A 80 0.45 -7.62 -22.56
N TYR A 81 1.16 -8.66 -22.21
CA TYR A 81 0.56 -9.78 -21.51
C TYR A 81 0.73 -9.56 -20.02
N TYR A 82 -0.04 -10.28 -19.21
CA TYR A 82 0.03 -10.13 -17.75
C TYR A 82 -0.48 -11.39 -17.05
N GLN A 83 -0.02 -11.63 -15.86
CA GLN A 83 -0.56 -12.67 -15.00
C GLN A 83 -2.01 -12.39 -14.72
N TYR A 84 -2.89 -13.36 -15.01
CA TYR A 84 -4.33 -13.15 -15.02
C TYR A 84 -5.10 -14.35 -14.49
N ASN A 85 -5.94 -14.13 -13.48
CA ASN A 85 -7.00 -15.07 -13.11
C ASN A 85 -8.35 -14.46 -13.55
N TRP A 86 -8.90 -14.95 -14.64
CA TRP A 86 -10.14 -14.49 -15.23
C TRP A 86 -11.35 -15.31 -14.77
N ASP A 87 -11.13 -16.49 -14.16
CA ASP A 87 -12.19 -17.37 -13.70
C ASP A 87 -12.50 -17.11 -12.22
N LYS A 88 -13.54 -16.33 -11.98
CA LYS A 88 -14.05 -15.99 -10.64
C LYS A 88 -14.39 -17.23 -9.77
N PHE A 89 -14.57 -18.40 -10.37
CA PHE A 89 -15.01 -19.61 -9.68
C PHE A 89 -13.89 -20.63 -9.48
N ALA A 90 -12.81 -20.54 -10.21
CA ALA A 90 -11.77 -21.56 -10.24
C ALA A 90 -10.74 -21.46 -9.08
N GLY A 91 -10.60 -20.30 -8.42
CA GLY A 91 -9.64 -20.07 -7.33
C GLY A 91 -10.18 -20.39 -5.93
N GLY A 92 -11.46 -20.65 -5.80
CA GLY A 92 -12.13 -20.68 -4.51
C GLY A 92 -11.97 -21.96 -3.70
N GLY A 93 -11.06 -21.99 -2.77
CA GLY A 93 -11.29 -22.72 -1.52
C GLY A 93 -12.50 -22.10 -0.78
N VAL A 94 -13.16 -22.86 0.08
CA VAL A 94 -14.29 -22.38 0.89
C VAL A 94 -13.90 -21.08 1.60
N GLY A 95 -14.46 -19.92 1.17
CA GLY A 95 -14.17 -18.59 1.70
C GLY A 95 -13.21 -17.73 0.86
N ALA A 96 -12.77 -18.18 -0.32
CA ALA A 96 -12.00 -17.35 -1.25
C ALA A 96 -12.93 -16.34 -1.92
N THR A 97 -12.45 -15.10 -1.97
CA THR A 97 -13.10 -14.01 -2.69
C THR A 97 -12.80 -14.12 -4.19
N GLU A 98 -13.62 -13.54 -5.01
CA GLU A 98 -13.65 -13.74 -6.47
C GLU A 98 -12.44 -13.17 -7.22
N ASN A 99 -11.55 -12.39 -6.57
CA ASN A 99 -10.42 -11.69 -7.19
C ASN A 99 -9.09 -12.00 -6.49
N VAL A 100 -8.68 -13.27 -6.52
CA VAL A 100 -7.48 -13.77 -5.84
C VAL A 100 -6.48 -14.38 -6.81
N TRP A 101 -5.23 -14.48 -6.36
CA TRP A 101 -4.20 -15.22 -7.06
C TRP A 101 -4.51 -16.72 -7.12
N GLY A 102 -4.31 -17.31 -8.28
CA GLY A 102 -4.51 -18.72 -8.58
C GLY A 102 -5.00 -18.90 -10.02
N HIS A 103 -4.98 -20.13 -10.54
CA HIS A 103 -5.42 -20.43 -11.91
C HIS A 103 -4.83 -19.50 -12.97
N MET A 104 -3.51 -19.23 -12.85
CA MET A 104 -2.82 -18.24 -13.65
C MET A 104 -2.80 -18.59 -15.13
N SER A 105 -3.24 -17.63 -15.91
CA SER A 105 -3.17 -17.58 -17.37
C SER A 105 -2.41 -16.30 -17.77
N TRP A 106 -2.07 -16.14 -19.05
CA TRP A 106 -1.63 -14.86 -19.58
C TRP A 106 -2.81 -14.13 -20.19
N GLY A 107 -3.29 -13.06 -19.50
CA GLY A 107 -4.16 -12.04 -20.07
C GLY A 107 -3.41 -11.25 -21.13
N HIS A 108 -4.11 -10.47 -21.94
CA HIS A 108 -3.54 -9.75 -23.06
C HIS A 108 -4.22 -8.40 -23.27
N ALA A 109 -3.42 -7.39 -23.55
CA ALA A 109 -3.87 -6.06 -24.00
C ALA A 109 -2.93 -5.53 -25.09
N VAL A 110 -3.47 -4.70 -25.97
CA VAL A 110 -2.72 -4.10 -27.08
C VAL A 110 -2.84 -2.57 -27.06
N SER A 111 -1.79 -1.90 -27.55
CA SER A 111 -1.74 -0.44 -27.63
C SER A 111 -0.93 0.04 -28.85
N ASN A 112 -1.33 1.17 -29.39
CA ASN A 112 -0.55 1.87 -30.44
C ASN A 112 0.26 3.05 -29.88
N ASP A 113 0.06 3.43 -28.62
CA ASP A 113 0.68 4.62 -28.04
C ASP A 113 1.18 4.46 -26.58
N LEU A 114 1.12 3.22 -26.03
CA LEU A 114 1.55 2.86 -24.68
C LEU A 114 0.68 3.48 -23.54
N VAL A 115 -0.42 4.14 -23.88
CA VAL A 115 -1.32 4.81 -22.93
C VAL A 115 -2.72 4.21 -23.00
N HIS A 116 -3.30 4.14 -24.20
CA HIS A 116 -4.59 3.51 -24.43
C HIS A 116 -4.40 2.03 -24.71
N TRP A 117 -5.02 1.18 -23.91
CA TRP A 117 -4.91 -0.27 -23.99
C TRP A 117 -6.25 -0.90 -24.27
N ASP A 118 -6.33 -1.71 -25.29
CA ASP A 118 -7.51 -2.52 -25.63
C ASP A 118 -7.31 -3.94 -25.10
N GLU A 119 -8.11 -4.33 -24.12
CA GLU A 119 -8.08 -5.67 -23.56
C GLU A 119 -8.51 -6.69 -24.60
N GLN A 120 -7.78 -7.79 -24.68
CA GLN A 120 -7.95 -8.88 -25.62
C GLN A 120 -8.33 -10.17 -24.89
N PRO A 121 -8.84 -11.20 -25.59
CA PRO A 121 -9.00 -12.52 -25.00
C PRO A 121 -7.69 -13.07 -24.41
N VAL A 122 -7.80 -13.96 -23.42
CA VAL A 122 -6.66 -14.65 -22.79
C VAL A 122 -5.79 -15.31 -23.85
N ALA A 123 -4.51 -14.95 -23.89
CA ALA A 123 -3.57 -15.40 -24.93
C ALA A 123 -2.99 -16.78 -24.65
N ILE A 124 -2.68 -17.10 -23.39
CA ILE A 124 -2.19 -18.42 -22.96
C ILE A 124 -3.03 -18.87 -21.75
N PRO A 125 -4.08 -19.69 -21.98
CA PRO A 125 -4.90 -20.20 -20.88
C PRO A 125 -4.16 -21.20 -20.01
N GLU A 126 -4.49 -21.25 -18.72
CA GLU A 126 -4.18 -22.37 -17.83
C GLU A 126 -4.63 -23.70 -18.49
N ASN A 127 -3.90 -24.78 -18.20
CA ASN A 127 -4.17 -26.12 -18.73
C ASN A 127 -4.06 -26.25 -20.26
N SER A 128 -3.28 -25.37 -20.91
CA SER A 128 -2.95 -25.46 -22.33
C SER A 128 -2.21 -26.75 -22.64
N VAL A 129 -2.48 -27.26 -23.84
CA VAL A 129 -1.90 -28.52 -24.32
C VAL A 129 -0.78 -28.22 -25.34
N SER A 130 0.38 -28.83 -25.15
CA SER A 130 1.53 -28.69 -26.06
C SER A 130 1.36 -29.49 -27.35
N ASP A 131 2.23 -29.21 -28.30
CA ASP A 131 2.28 -29.88 -29.60
C ASP A 131 2.45 -31.42 -29.48
N ASP A 132 3.12 -31.90 -28.42
CA ASP A 132 3.29 -33.33 -28.12
C ASP A 132 2.15 -33.94 -27.29
N GLY A 133 1.12 -33.15 -26.96
CA GLY A 133 -0.08 -33.59 -26.27
C GLY A 133 0.02 -33.57 -24.73
N LYS A 134 1.06 -32.96 -24.15
CA LYS A 134 1.20 -32.78 -22.69
C LYS A 134 0.40 -31.57 -22.25
N THR A 135 -0.36 -31.71 -21.16
CA THR A 135 -1.07 -30.60 -20.53
C THR A 135 -0.17 -29.88 -19.52
N TYR A 136 -0.12 -28.56 -19.61
CA TYR A 136 0.57 -27.68 -18.68
C TYR A 136 -0.48 -26.92 -17.84
N GLY A 137 -0.29 -26.87 -16.54
CA GLY A 137 -1.19 -26.21 -15.58
C GLY A 137 -1.10 -24.68 -15.61
N MET A 138 -0.89 -24.07 -14.47
CA MET A 138 -0.77 -22.60 -14.38
C MET A 138 0.39 -22.06 -15.22
N MET A 139 0.16 -20.89 -15.82
CA MET A 139 1.13 -20.16 -16.64
C MET A 139 1.68 -18.99 -15.83
N PHE A 140 2.87 -19.18 -15.26
CA PHE A 140 3.54 -18.14 -14.48
C PHE A 140 4.26 -17.11 -15.38
N SER A 141 4.91 -16.14 -14.73
CA SER A 141 5.52 -14.99 -15.39
C SER A 141 6.63 -15.39 -16.39
N GLY A 142 6.86 -14.50 -17.33
CA GLY A 142 7.84 -14.68 -18.40
C GLY A 142 7.86 -13.52 -19.38
N SER A 143 8.55 -13.69 -20.51
CA SER A 143 8.73 -12.66 -21.52
C SER A 143 8.44 -13.16 -22.92
N ALA A 144 8.27 -12.23 -23.88
CA ALA A 144 8.12 -12.54 -25.30
C ALA A 144 9.14 -11.76 -26.15
N VAL A 145 9.50 -12.34 -27.28
CA VAL A 145 10.40 -11.74 -28.27
C VAL A 145 9.80 -11.84 -29.67
N PHE A 146 10.15 -10.91 -30.52
CA PHE A 146 9.87 -10.98 -31.94
C PHE A 146 11.06 -11.67 -32.63
N ASP A 147 10.85 -12.90 -33.11
CA ASP A 147 11.84 -13.70 -33.84
C ASP A 147 11.82 -13.29 -35.31
N GLU A 148 12.44 -12.16 -35.63
CA GLU A 148 12.48 -11.56 -36.97
C GLU A 148 13.11 -12.48 -38.02
N ASN A 149 14.13 -13.26 -37.63
CA ASN A 149 14.90 -14.09 -38.51
C ASN A 149 14.47 -15.55 -38.46
N ASN A 150 13.34 -15.87 -37.79
CA ASN A 150 12.84 -17.22 -37.63
C ASN A 150 13.93 -18.21 -37.12
N THR A 151 14.71 -17.78 -36.16
CA THR A 151 15.76 -18.58 -35.53
C THR A 151 15.18 -19.85 -34.88
N SER A 152 13.94 -19.71 -34.36
CA SER A 152 13.20 -20.84 -33.79
C SER A 152 12.68 -21.85 -34.81
N GLY A 153 12.52 -21.45 -36.07
CA GLY A 153 11.99 -22.31 -37.14
C GLY A 153 10.48 -22.59 -37.00
N PHE A 154 9.72 -21.78 -36.27
CA PHE A 154 8.27 -21.95 -36.14
C PHE A 154 7.48 -21.30 -37.28
N PHE A 155 8.07 -20.37 -38.04
CA PHE A 155 7.37 -19.44 -38.92
C PHE A 155 7.64 -19.73 -40.40
N GLU A 156 7.77 -20.99 -40.80
CA GLU A 156 7.93 -21.40 -42.19
C GLU A 156 6.61 -21.47 -42.95
N THR A 157 6.66 -21.25 -44.29
CA THR A 157 5.49 -21.40 -45.12
C THR A 157 5.14 -22.88 -45.22
N ASP A 158 4.02 -23.30 -44.66
CA ASP A 158 3.50 -24.64 -44.86
C ASP A 158 2.95 -24.79 -46.29
N LEU A 159 3.79 -25.28 -47.19
CA LEU A 159 3.46 -25.51 -48.58
C LEU A 159 2.38 -26.59 -48.74
N SER A 160 2.12 -27.42 -47.71
CA SER A 160 1.15 -28.52 -47.76
C SER A 160 -0.29 -28.05 -47.50
N THR A 161 -0.49 -26.98 -46.70
CA THR A 161 -1.81 -26.44 -46.36
C THR A 161 -2.14 -25.16 -47.12
N GLY A 162 -1.16 -24.59 -47.87
CA GLY A 162 -1.31 -23.29 -48.53
C GLY A 162 -1.44 -22.10 -47.58
N LYS A 163 -1.28 -22.31 -46.27
CA LYS A 163 -1.20 -21.21 -45.29
C LYS A 163 0.18 -20.58 -45.39
N VAL A 164 0.20 -19.32 -45.72
CA VAL A 164 1.40 -18.49 -45.60
C VAL A 164 1.64 -18.26 -44.12
N VAL A 165 2.57 -18.96 -43.52
CA VAL A 165 3.11 -18.64 -42.21
C VAL A 165 4.19 -17.60 -42.49
N SER A 166 4.13 -16.42 -41.84
CA SER A 166 5.15 -15.38 -41.99
C SER A 166 6.52 -15.94 -41.62
N GLY A 167 7.60 -15.46 -42.25
CA GLY A 167 8.96 -15.87 -41.92
C GLY A 167 9.47 -15.28 -40.60
N HIS A 168 8.59 -14.76 -39.76
CA HIS A 168 8.83 -14.15 -38.43
C HIS A 168 7.58 -14.25 -37.56
N GLY A 169 7.73 -14.09 -36.24
CA GLY A 169 6.61 -14.13 -35.35
C GLY A 169 7.02 -14.00 -33.89
N ILE A 170 6.06 -14.21 -32.99
CA ILE A 170 6.25 -14.02 -31.55
C ILE A 170 6.55 -15.37 -30.90
N VAL A 171 7.61 -15.38 -30.07
CA VAL A 171 7.97 -16.50 -29.22
C VAL A 171 7.95 -16.02 -27.76
N ALA A 172 7.22 -16.75 -26.91
CA ALA A 172 7.15 -16.51 -25.48
C ALA A 172 7.90 -17.61 -24.71
N VAL A 173 8.61 -17.22 -23.68
CA VAL A 173 9.19 -18.12 -22.69
C VAL A 173 8.63 -17.77 -21.34
N LEU A 174 8.06 -18.74 -20.64
CA LEU A 174 7.34 -18.53 -19.39
C LEU A 174 7.58 -19.69 -18.42
N THR A 175 7.29 -19.45 -17.18
CA THR A 175 7.47 -20.44 -16.12
C THR A 175 6.20 -21.27 -15.92
N GLN A 176 6.39 -22.55 -15.63
CA GLN A 176 5.33 -23.45 -15.23
C GLN A 176 5.71 -24.18 -13.94
N PRO A 177 4.88 -24.13 -12.86
CA PRO A 177 5.12 -24.91 -11.67
C PRO A 177 5.01 -26.40 -11.94
N CYS A 178 5.95 -27.19 -11.41
CA CYS A 178 5.99 -28.63 -11.54
C CYS A 178 6.30 -29.30 -10.21
N GLU A 179 5.44 -29.11 -9.22
CA GLU A 179 5.62 -29.62 -7.85
C GLU A 179 5.93 -31.13 -7.79
N ALA A 180 5.32 -31.92 -8.67
CA ALA A 180 5.58 -33.36 -8.75
C ALA A 180 7.03 -33.69 -9.15
N GLU A 181 7.73 -32.76 -9.79
CA GLU A 181 9.12 -32.87 -10.22
C GLU A 181 10.06 -32.06 -9.31
N GLY A 182 9.50 -31.38 -8.29
CA GLY A 182 10.24 -30.70 -7.24
C GLY A 182 10.68 -29.29 -7.57
N GLY A 183 9.92 -28.51 -8.36
CA GLY A 183 10.28 -27.13 -8.64
C GLY A 183 9.46 -26.42 -9.72
N GLN A 184 10.15 -25.62 -10.50
CA GLN A 184 9.64 -24.80 -11.59
C GLN A 184 10.46 -25.10 -12.85
N ARG A 185 9.83 -24.96 -14.00
CA ARG A 185 10.48 -25.20 -15.31
C ARG A 185 10.12 -24.07 -16.27
N GLN A 186 10.94 -23.88 -17.30
CA GLN A 186 10.65 -22.93 -18.36
C GLN A 186 10.05 -23.67 -19.54
N ILE A 187 8.96 -23.15 -20.06
CA ILE A 187 8.29 -23.65 -21.28
C ILE A 187 8.32 -22.58 -22.36
N LEU A 188 8.25 -23.02 -23.61
CA LEU A 188 8.21 -22.16 -24.77
C LEU A 188 6.84 -22.25 -25.43
N ALA A 189 6.34 -21.11 -25.88
CA ALA A 189 5.13 -20.96 -26.66
C ALA A 189 5.41 -20.06 -27.88
N TYR A 190 4.65 -20.22 -28.97
CA TYR A 190 4.77 -19.40 -30.16
C TYR A 190 3.41 -19.04 -30.73
N SER A 191 3.33 -17.85 -31.33
CA SER A 191 2.08 -17.33 -31.91
C SER A 191 2.18 -17.27 -33.43
N LEU A 192 1.11 -17.73 -34.10
CA LEU A 192 0.92 -17.66 -35.55
C LEU A 192 -0.12 -16.63 -35.98
N ASP A 193 -0.64 -15.85 -35.06
CA ASP A 193 -1.75 -14.90 -35.24
C ASP A 193 -1.44 -13.51 -34.63
N ASN A 194 -0.17 -13.10 -34.71
CA ASN A 194 0.34 -11.83 -34.21
C ASN A 194 0.04 -11.63 -32.71
N GLY A 195 0.21 -12.71 -31.91
CA GLY A 195 0.13 -12.61 -30.46
C GLY A 195 -1.26 -12.71 -29.85
N GLN A 196 -2.29 -12.98 -30.66
CA GLN A 196 -3.65 -13.16 -30.13
C GLN A 196 -3.79 -14.46 -29.32
N SER A 197 -3.12 -15.53 -29.80
CA SER A 197 -3.05 -16.80 -29.10
C SER A 197 -1.69 -17.48 -29.31
N PHE A 198 -1.38 -18.42 -28.43
CA PHE A 198 -0.11 -19.16 -28.48
C PHE A 198 -0.31 -20.68 -28.52
N ASN A 199 0.51 -21.35 -29.30
CA ASN A 199 0.70 -22.78 -29.25
C ASN A 199 1.82 -23.11 -28.29
N ILE A 200 1.63 -24.06 -27.37
CA ILE A 200 2.68 -24.49 -26.45
C ILE A 200 3.59 -25.49 -27.16
N TYR A 201 4.85 -25.13 -27.36
CA TYR A 201 5.88 -26.04 -27.84
C TYR A 201 6.23 -27.09 -26.79
N GLY A 202 6.49 -26.66 -25.56
CA GLY A 202 6.85 -27.56 -24.48
C GLY A 202 7.98 -27.03 -23.60
N GLU A 203 8.51 -27.93 -22.79
CA GLU A 203 9.60 -27.62 -21.83
C GLU A 203 10.92 -27.41 -22.59
N ILE A 204 11.65 -26.34 -22.22
CA ILE A 204 12.97 -25.99 -22.73
C ILE A 204 14.06 -26.03 -21.67
N LEU A 205 13.70 -25.84 -20.38
CA LEU A 205 14.57 -26.02 -19.24
C LEU A 205 13.75 -26.61 -18.09
N GLY A 206 14.14 -27.81 -17.65
CA GLY A 206 13.51 -28.47 -16.50
C GLY A 206 14.00 -27.91 -15.15
N ALA A 207 13.37 -28.32 -14.07
CA ALA A 207 13.75 -27.91 -12.71
C ALA A 207 15.20 -28.27 -12.33
N LYS A 208 15.82 -29.22 -13.04
CA LYS A 208 17.22 -29.63 -12.82
C LYS A 208 18.23 -28.81 -13.60
N ASP A 209 17.76 -28.00 -14.53
CA ASP A 209 18.60 -27.16 -15.39
C ASP A 209 18.83 -25.77 -14.78
N ASP A 210 18.64 -25.64 -13.46
CA ASP A 210 18.78 -24.44 -12.64
C ASP A 210 20.24 -23.96 -12.45
N GLY A 211 21.19 -24.49 -13.22
CA GLY A 211 22.61 -24.19 -13.08
C GLY A 211 23.27 -24.80 -11.86
N GLY A 212 22.60 -25.74 -11.18
CA GLY A 212 23.09 -26.41 -9.96
C GLY A 212 22.97 -25.55 -8.69
N VAL A 213 22.14 -24.52 -8.70
CA VAL A 213 21.90 -23.61 -7.56
C VAL A 213 21.10 -24.32 -6.47
N GLY A 214 20.03 -25.04 -6.84
CA GLY A 214 19.26 -25.89 -5.93
C GLY A 214 18.47 -25.14 -4.85
N ASP A 215 18.13 -23.87 -5.12
CA ASP A 215 17.32 -23.04 -4.20
C ASP A 215 15.81 -23.27 -4.35
N GLY A 216 15.38 -24.08 -5.33
CA GLY A 216 13.97 -24.38 -5.60
C GLY A 216 13.20 -23.26 -6.30
N GLU A 217 13.83 -22.12 -6.51
CA GLU A 217 13.28 -20.90 -7.08
C GLU A 217 13.85 -20.69 -8.48
N PHE A 218 13.05 -20.94 -9.52
CA PHE A 218 13.52 -20.93 -10.92
C PHE A 218 12.41 -20.43 -11.85
N ARG A 219 12.17 -19.09 -11.86
CA ARG A 219 11.05 -18.49 -12.57
C ARG A 219 11.36 -17.15 -13.22
N ASP A 220 10.38 -16.66 -13.95
CA ASP A 220 10.31 -15.33 -14.54
C ASP A 220 11.40 -15.08 -15.58
N PRO A 221 11.43 -15.86 -16.69
CA PRO A 221 12.45 -15.74 -17.70
C PRO A 221 12.31 -14.44 -18.51
N LYS A 222 13.38 -13.64 -18.60
CA LYS A 222 13.51 -12.51 -19.53
C LYS A 222 14.44 -12.89 -20.67
N VAL A 223 13.90 -12.97 -21.86
CA VAL A 223 14.62 -13.25 -23.10
C VAL A 223 14.86 -11.96 -23.88
N PHE A 224 16.07 -11.81 -24.43
CA PHE A 224 16.42 -10.72 -25.33
C PHE A 224 17.49 -11.14 -26.33
N TRP A 225 17.55 -10.48 -27.49
CA TRP A 225 18.59 -10.68 -28.47
C TRP A 225 19.84 -9.85 -28.14
N SER A 226 21.00 -10.44 -28.17
CA SER A 226 22.27 -9.74 -28.04
C SER A 226 22.99 -9.63 -29.38
N GLU A 227 22.97 -8.46 -29.99
CA GLU A 227 23.65 -8.18 -31.25
C GLU A 227 25.15 -8.47 -31.14
N ARG A 228 25.78 -8.10 -30.03
CA ARG A 228 27.21 -8.33 -29.77
C ARG A 228 27.60 -9.81 -29.79
N HIS A 229 26.72 -10.68 -29.31
CA HIS A 229 26.98 -12.12 -29.19
C HIS A 229 26.36 -12.93 -30.33
N GLY A 230 25.44 -12.31 -31.11
CA GLY A 230 24.69 -13.01 -32.17
C GLY A 230 23.83 -14.16 -31.62
N LYS A 231 23.27 -13.98 -30.40
CA LYS A 231 22.54 -15.02 -29.68
C LYS A 231 21.38 -14.44 -28.88
N TRP A 232 20.42 -15.27 -28.60
CA TRP A 232 19.43 -15.07 -27.57
C TRP A 232 20.05 -15.28 -26.19
N LEU A 233 19.81 -14.36 -25.28
CA LEU A 233 20.17 -14.46 -23.87
C LEU A 233 18.90 -14.50 -23.03
N MET A 234 18.94 -15.22 -21.93
CA MET A 234 17.82 -15.34 -21.01
C MET A 234 18.31 -15.22 -19.57
N ALA A 235 17.71 -14.31 -18.81
CA ALA A 235 17.84 -14.26 -17.36
C ALA A 235 16.65 -14.95 -16.72
N VAL A 236 16.87 -15.81 -15.72
CA VAL A 236 15.84 -16.51 -14.95
C VAL A 236 16.07 -16.25 -13.47
N GLY A 237 15.05 -15.78 -12.76
CA GLY A 237 15.10 -15.37 -11.36
C GLY A 237 14.28 -16.27 -10.45
N GLY A 238 13.45 -15.60 -9.62
CA GLY A 238 12.75 -16.20 -8.50
C GLY A 238 13.65 -16.26 -7.27
N GLY A 239 14.81 -16.84 -7.44
CA GLY A 239 15.94 -16.89 -6.51
C GLY A 239 17.15 -16.16 -7.05
N SER A 240 18.32 -16.83 -7.06
CA SER A 240 19.52 -16.31 -7.70
C SER A 240 19.27 -16.11 -9.21
N VAL A 241 19.62 -14.95 -9.75
CA VAL A 241 19.46 -14.67 -11.19
C VAL A 241 20.52 -15.41 -12.00
N ARG A 242 20.06 -16.36 -12.82
CA ARG A 242 20.85 -17.22 -13.67
C ARG A 242 20.72 -16.79 -15.12
N MET A 243 21.77 -16.99 -15.91
CA MET A 243 21.73 -16.66 -17.32
C MET A 243 22.03 -17.86 -18.23
N TYR A 244 21.35 -17.85 -19.37
CA TYR A 244 21.43 -18.87 -20.40
C TYR A 244 21.61 -18.22 -21.79
N ALA A 245 22.18 -18.96 -22.74
CA ALA A 245 22.33 -18.53 -24.12
C ALA A 245 21.77 -19.58 -25.08
N SER A 246 21.17 -19.12 -26.19
CA SER A 246 20.60 -19.99 -27.25
C SER A 246 20.81 -19.38 -28.62
N GLU A 247 20.92 -20.23 -29.64
CA GLU A 247 20.94 -19.82 -31.05
C GLU A 247 19.55 -19.91 -31.71
N ASN A 248 18.59 -20.62 -31.05
CA ASN A 248 17.33 -21.01 -31.67
C ASN A 248 16.12 -20.94 -30.73
N LEU A 249 16.24 -20.32 -29.56
CA LEU A 249 15.20 -20.20 -28.53
C LEU A 249 14.76 -21.52 -27.89
N LYS A 250 15.12 -22.67 -28.44
CA LYS A 250 14.75 -24.02 -27.99
C LYS A 250 15.80 -24.67 -27.13
N ASP A 251 17.05 -24.58 -27.58
CA ASP A 251 18.19 -25.24 -26.92
C ASP A 251 18.99 -24.19 -26.15
N TRP A 252 19.00 -24.29 -24.82
CA TRP A 252 19.62 -23.32 -23.94
C TRP A 252 20.83 -23.88 -23.21
N THR A 253 21.88 -23.10 -23.14
CA THR A 253 23.11 -23.42 -22.42
C THR A 253 23.27 -22.46 -21.23
N TYR A 254 23.45 -23.00 -20.03
CA TYR A 254 23.79 -22.23 -18.86
C TYR A 254 25.15 -21.54 -19.02
N ILE A 255 25.19 -20.21 -18.71
CA ILE A 255 26.41 -19.40 -18.84
C ILE A 255 26.90 -18.81 -17.54
N GLY A 256 26.08 -18.81 -16.46
CA GLY A 256 26.52 -18.37 -15.14
C GLY A 256 25.40 -17.76 -14.29
N GLN A 257 25.80 -17.30 -13.10
CA GLN A 257 24.98 -16.53 -12.17
C GLN A 257 25.47 -15.08 -12.13
N THR A 258 24.54 -14.13 -12.04
CA THR A 258 24.86 -12.69 -11.97
C THR A 258 25.36 -12.27 -10.59
N GLY A 259 25.10 -13.06 -9.54
CA GLY A 259 25.34 -12.69 -8.14
C GLY A 259 24.21 -11.88 -7.49
N TYR A 260 23.13 -11.56 -8.22
CA TYR A 260 21.96 -10.86 -7.72
C TYR A 260 20.79 -11.83 -7.49
N TRP A 261 19.80 -11.39 -6.72
CA TRP A 261 18.73 -12.22 -6.24
C TRP A 261 17.38 -11.50 -6.32
N GLY A 262 16.34 -12.13 -6.85
CA GLY A 262 14.99 -11.56 -6.93
C GLY A 262 14.12 -12.22 -7.99
N GLU A 263 12.85 -11.84 -7.98
CA GLU A 263 11.86 -12.20 -8.99
C GLU A 263 11.94 -11.24 -10.18
N CYS A 264 11.29 -11.61 -11.27
CA CYS A 264 11.08 -10.80 -12.47
C CYS A 264 12.37 -10.09 -12.95
N PRO A 265 13.48 -10.80 -13.17
CA PRO A 265 14.69 -10.15 -13.67
C PRO A 265 14.42 -9.57 -15.06
N ASP A 266 14.76 -8.30 -15.27
CA ASP A 266 14.72 -7.63 -16.56
C ASP A 266 16.12 -7.12 -16.92
N ILE A 267 16.58 -7.40 -18.13
CA ILE A 267 17.85 -6.88 -18.61
C ILE A 267 17.61 -6.05 -19.86
N SER A 268 17.92 -4.76 -19.76
CA SER A 268 17.76 -3.79 -20.85
C SER A 268 19.07 -3.16 -21.25
N ARG A 269 19.22 -2.91 -22.55
CA ARG A 269 20.39 -2.25 -23.14
C ARG A 269 20.21 -0.75 -23.23
N PHE A 270 21.23 0.00 -22.84
CA PHE A 270 21.30 1.46 -22.95
C PHE A 270 22.56 1.88 -23.66
N THR A 271 22.56 3.08 -24.26
CA THR A 271 23.76 3.72 -24.82
C THR A 271 24.01 5.02 -24.07
N VAL A 272 25.14 5.12 -23.38
CA VAL A 272 25.53 6.31 -22.62
C VAL A 272 26.94 6.72 -23.07
N GLY A 273 27.10 7.99 -23.49
CA GLY A 273 28.38 8.50 -23.96
C GLY A 273 28.94 7.78 -25.19
N GLY A 274 28.09 7.02 -25.92
CA GLY A 274 28.47 6.17 -27.05
C GLY A 274 28.94 4.76 -26.65
N GLU A 275 28.91 4.44 -25.38
CA GLU A 275 29.17 3.09 -24.84
C GLU A 275 27.88 2.35 -24.56
N GLU A 276 27.90 1.03 -24.80
CA GLU A 276 26.81 0.13 -24.48
C GLU A 276 26.90 -0.29 -23.01
N LYS A 277 25.80 -0.10 -22.27
CA LYS A 277 25.61 -0.55 -20.90
C LYS A 277 24.35 -1.40 -20.79
N TYR A 278 24.31 -2.26 -19.80
CA TYR A 278 23.15 -3.07 -19.48
C TYR A 278 22.68 -2.75 -18.07
N VAL A 279 21.38 -2.75 -17.88
CA VAL A 279 20.77 -2.59 -16.57
C VAL A 279 19.99 -3.86 -16.25
N LEU A 280 20.34 -4.48 -15.14
CA LEU A 280 19.56 -5.56 -14.54
C LEU A 280 18.60 -4.95 -13.52
N ILE A 281 17.30 -5.17 -13.72
CA ILE A 281 16.25 -4.81 -12.77
C ILE A 281 15.73 -6.10 -12.13
N ILE A 282 15.50 -6.09 -10.83
CA ILE A 282 14.99 -7.23 -10.04
C ILE A 282 13.99 -6.77 -9.00
N SER A 283 13.07 -7.65 -8.64
CA SER A 283 12.04 -7.43 -7.64
C SER A 283 12.18 -8.43 -6.49
N PRO A 284 13.06 -8.19 -5.50
CA PRO A 284 13.21 -9.10 -4.38
C PRO A 284 12.04 -8.95 -3.40
N GLU A 285 11.38 -10.04 -3.08
CA GLU A 285 10.33 -10.11 -2.07
C GLU A 285 10.92 -10.20 -0.65
N ASP A 286 12.04 -10.89 -0.51
CA ASP A 286 12.70 -11.12 0.78
C ASP A 286 13.88 -10.17 0.98
N LYS A 287 13.79 -9.34 2.00
CA LYS A 287 14.78 -8.34 2.40
C LYS A 287 16.17 -8.91 2.70
N ALA A 288 16.25 -10.07 3.35
CA ALA A 288 17.51 -10.69 3.70
C ALA A 288 18.33 -11.07 2.46
N LYS A 289 17.67 -11.21 1.31
CA LYS A 289 18.26 -11.60 0.04
C LYS A 289 18.56 -10.42 -0.88
N SER A 290 18.16 -9.19 -0.50
CA SER A 290 18.47 -7.97 -1.25
C SER A 290 19.87 -7.48 -0.88
N HIS A 291 20.70 -7.12 -1.86
CA HIS A 291 22.04 -6.59 -1.64
C HIS A 291 22.06 -5.20 -1.01
N GLU A 292 20.97 -4.48 -1.06
CA GLU A 292 20.84 -3.12 -0.52
C GLU A 292 20.53 -3.08 0.99
N TYR A 293 20.49 -4.22 1.67
CA TYR A 293 20.15 -4.25 3.08
C TYR A 293 21.12 -3.43 3.93
N ASN A 294 20.83 -2.17 4.17
CA ASN A 294 21.52 -1.33 5.11
C ASN A 294 20.74 -1.29 6.44
N ARG A 295 21.28 -1.95 7.46
CA ARG A 295 20.70 -1.98 8.81
C ARG A 295 20.58 -0.60 9.48
N THR A 296 21.21 0.43 8.91
CA THR A 296 21.24 1.78 9.45
C THR A 296 20.10 2.68 8.97
N THR A 297 19.49 2.38 7.82
CA THR A 297 18.37 3.15 7.26
C THR A 297 17.04 2.49 7.63
N ARG A 298 16.73 2.47 8.90
CA ARG A 298 15.68 1.69 9.54
C ARG A 298 14.26 1.83 9.04
N ALA A 299 13.88 2.95 8.47
CA ALA A 299 12.47 3.30 8.33
C ALA A 299 11.95 3.17 6.90
N GLU A 300 12.81 3.00 5.91
CA GLU A 300 12.50 3.43 4.56
C GLU A 300 12.59 2.33 3.51
N THR A 301 13.09 1.16 3.88
CA THR A 301 13.15 0.02 2.98
C THR A 301 11.92 -0.85 3.16
N TYR A 302 10.82 -0.42 2.56
CA TYR A 302 9.64 -1.26 2.49
C TYR A 302 9.87 -2.40 1.51
N TYR A 303 9.35 -3.54 1.82
CA TYR A 303 9.30 -4.69 0.95
C TYR A 303 7.88 -4.89 0.51
N PRO A 304 7.72 -5.37 -0.67
CA PRO A 304 8.60 -5.56 -1.81
C PRO A 304 8.99 -4.25 -2.51
N ALA A 305 10.05 -4.28 -3.31
CA ALA A 305 10.53 -3.12 -4.05
C ALA A 305 11.26 -3.54 -5.33
N GLU A 306 11.42 -2.59 -6.25
CA GLU A 306 12.20 -2.74 -7.48
C GLU A 306 13.59 -2.15 -7.30
N TYR A 307 14.59 -2.89 -7.72
CA TYR A 307 15.99 -2.47 -7.67
C TYR A 307 16.67 -2.63 -9.02
N TYR A 308 17.69 -1.82 -9.29
CA TYR A 308 18.49 -1.94 -10.48
C TYR A 308 19.98 -1.89 -10.17
N VAL A 309 20.75 -2.45 -11.08
CA VAL A 309 22.19 -2.36 -11.09
C VAL A 309 22.67 -2.19 -12.54
N VAL A 310 23.69 -1.35 -12.73
CA VAL A 310 24.27 -1.07 -14.04
C VAL A 310 25.51 -1.93 -14.24
N GLY A 311 25.63 -2.56 -15.40
CA GLY A 311 26.75 -3.46 -15.70
C GLY A 311 26.95 -3.64 -17.19
N GLU A 312 27.61 -4.74 -17.53
CA GLU A 312 27.98 -5.11 -18.88
C GLU A 312 27.72 -6.61 -19.11
N LEU A 313 27.66 -7.02 -20.36
CA LEU A 313 27.72 -8.43 -20.70
C LEU A 313 29.17 -8.82 -20.96
N ASP A 314 29.64 -9.89 -20.30
CA ASP A 314 30.97 -10.45 -20.55
C ASP A 314 31.05 -11.12 -21.92
N LYS A 315 32.19 -11.68 -22.28
CA LYS A 315 32.39 -12.34 -23.56
C LYS A 315 31.48 -13.56 -23.84
N ASN A 316 30.83 -14.10 -22.80
CA ASN A 316 29.90 -15.22 -22.89
C ASN A 316 28.44 -14.77 -22.88
N GLY A 317 28.19 -13.49 -22.64
CA GLY A 317 26.84 -12.92 -22.48
C GLY A 317 26.35 -12.90 -21.04
N LEU A 318 27.19 -13.28 -20.06
CA LEU A 318 26.81 -13.16 -18.64
C LEU A 318 26.84 -11.70 -18.20
N PHE A 319 25.76 -11.26 -17.54
CA PHE A 319 25.72 -9.94 -16.90
C PHE A 319 26.70 -9.90 -15.73
N VAL A 320 27.57 -8.92 -15.73
CA VAL A 320 28.55 -8.64 -14.68
C VAL A 320 28.52 -7.16 -14.30
N SER A 321 28.69 -6.87 -13.03
CA SER A 321 28.72 -5.50 -12.52
C SER A 321 29.58 -5.39 -11.27
N ASP A 322 30.21 -4.23 -11.11
CA ASP A 322 30.86 -3.76 -9.88
C ASP A 322 30.12 -2.54 -9.27
N ASP A 323 29.00 -2.11 -9.90
CA ASP A 323 28.17 -1.02 -9.39
C ASP A 323 27.31 -1.50 -8.19
N SER A 324 26.91 -0.54 -7.33
CA SER A 324 26.01 -0.81 -6.22
C SER A 324 24.56 -0.94 -6.72
N ILE A 325 23.80 -1.82 -6.08
CA ILE A 325 22.37 -1.95 -6.35
C ILE A 325 21.62 -0.71 -5.82
N LYS A 326 20.69 -0.18 -6.59
CA LYS A 326 19.92 1.04 -6.32
C LYS A 326 18.42 0.77 -6.44
N ARG A 327 17.60 1.52 -5.72
CA ARG A 327 16.14 1.47 -5.92
C ARG A 327 15.74 2.13 -7.22
N LEU A 328 14.82 1.47 -7.95
CA LEU A 328 14.26 2.01 -9.19
C LEU A 328 13.15 3.03 -8.91
N SER A 329 12.33 2.80 -7.88
CA SER A 329 11.24 3.67 -7.47
C SER A 329 11.01 3.63 -5.97
N GLU A 330 10.39 4.66 -5.42
CA GLU A 330 9.96 4.72 -4.04
C GLU A 330 8.47 4.33 -3.91
N GLY A 331 8.11 3.75 -2.80
CA GLY A 331 6.77 3.21 -2.55
C GLY A 331 6.76 1.70 -2.44
N ILE A 332 5.63 1.15 -2.04
CA ILE A 332 5.43 -0.28 -1.83
C ILE A 332 4.49 -0.89 -2.89
N ASP A 333 3.86 -0.05 -3.71
CA ASP A 333 2.86 -0.45 -4.69
C ASP A 333 3.44 -0.37 -6.11
N CYS A 334 4.64 -0.92 -6.27
CA CYS A 334 5.34 -1.00 -7.55
C CYS A 334 6.27 -2.22 -7.50
N TYR A 335 5.93 -3.26 -8.28
CA TYR A 335 6.63 -4.55 -8.23
C TYR A 335 6.64 -5.22 -9.62
N ALA A 336 7.56 -6.20 -9.81
CA ALA A 336 7.63 -7.03 -11.01
C ALA A 336 7.82 -6.23 -12.31
N PHE A 337 8.70 -5.23 -12.32
CA PHE A 337 8.99 -4.41 -13.51
C PHE A 337 9.37 -5.28 -14.70
N GLN A 338 8.80 -4.97 -15.88
CA GLN A 338 9.28 -5.48 -17.17
C GLN A 338 9.40 -4.36 -18.21
N SER A 339 10.40 -4.50 -19.08
CA SER A 339 10.59 -3.63 -20.24
C SER A 339 10.03 -4.25 -21.53
N PHE A 340 9.58 -3.40 -22.45
CA PHE A 340 9.16 -3.80 -23.79
C PHE A 340 10.37 -4.20 -24.64
N ASN A 341 10.32 -5.41 -25.19
CA ASN A 341 11.26 -5.83 -26.21
C ASN A 341 10.92 -5.18 -27.57
N ASN A 342 11.94 -4.97 -28.40
CA ASN A 342 11.80 -4.54 -29.78
C ASN A 342 11.15 -3.16 -29.99
N SER A 343 11.32 -2.22 -29.06
CA SER A 343 10.76 -0.86 -29.23
C SER A 343 11.31 -0.20 -30.51
N PRO A 344 10.45 0.42 -31.36
CA PRO A 344 10.82 0.84 -32.73
C PRO A 344 11.79 2.02 -32.75
N ASP A 345 11.86 2.81 -31.70
CA ASP A 345 12.76 3.97 -31.56
C ASP A 345 14.03 3.68 -30.76
N GLY A 346 14.19 2.42 -30.32
CA GLY A 346 15.34 1.96 -29.55
C GLY A 346 15.37 2.45 -28.11
N LYS A 347 14.28 3.07 -27.62
CA LYS A 347 14.13 3.45 -26.23
C LYS A 347 13.67 2.28 -25.37
N VAL A 348 13.95 2.38 -24.08
CA VAL A 348 13.48 1.41 -23.10
C VAL A 348 12.20 1.93 -22.45
N TYR A 349 11.10 1.28 -22.72
CA TYR A 349 9.82 1.49 -22.08
C TYR A 349 9.51 0.32 -21.15
N GLY A 350 8.86 0.59 -20.04
CA GLY A 350 8.50 -0.47 -19.12
C GLY A 350 7.36 -0.10 -18.19
N VAL A 351 6.82 -1.10 -17.54
CA VAL A 351 5.68 -1.01 -16.64
C VAL A 351 5.85 -1.99 -15.49
N SER A 352 5.21 -1.70 -14.37
CA SER A 352 5.22 -2.54 -13.17
C SER A 352 3.79 -2.89 -12.76
N TRP A 353 3.62 -3.90 -11.96
CA TRP A 353 2.39 -4.16 -11.23
C TRP A 353 2.15 -3.05 -10.20
N SER A 354 0.97 -2.41 -10.22
CA SER A 354 0.61 -1.29 -9.34
C SER A 354 0.13 -1.75 -7.95
N ALA A 355 0.75 -2.78 -7.44
CA ALA A 355 0.56 -3.34 -6.11
C ALA A 355 1.83 -4.12 -5.72
N SER A 356 1.74 -4.88 -4.65
CA SER A 356 2.74 -5.84 -4.23
C SER A 356 2.09 -6.98 -3.46
N TRP A 357 2.81 -8.08 -3.26
CA TRP A 357 2.32 -9.21 -2.46
C TRP A 357 1.93 -8.84 -1.03
N LYS A 358 2.47 -7.74 -0.49
CA LYS A 358 2.12 -7.24 0.85
C LYS A 358 0.82 -6.43 0.86
N THR A 359 0.48 -5.75 -0.23
CA THR A 359 -0.58 -4.74 -0.22
C THR A 359 -1.83 -5.17 -1.00
N VAL A 360 -1.70 -6.02 -2.01
CA VAL A 360 -2.79 -6.38 -2.92
C VAL A 360 -4.00 -6.99 -2.21
N GLY A 361 -3.80 -7.84 -1.20
CA GLY A 361 -4.88 -8.42 -0.40
C GLY A 361 -5.67 -7.39 0.40
N GLU A 362 -5.01 -6.31 0.83
CA GLU A 362 -5.65 -5.22 1.56
C GLU A 362 -6.51 -4.32 0.65
N TYR A 363 -6.23 -4.30 -0.66
CA TYR A 363 -6.93 -3.45 -1.63
C TYR A 363 -8.18 -4.09 -2.19
N GLU A 364 -8.36 -5.39 -2.03
CA GLU A 364 -9.51 -6.15 -2.52
C GLU A 364 -10.85 -5.56 -2.07
N ARG A 365 -10.93 -5.10 -0.83
CA ARG A 365 -12.15 -4.49 -0.28
C ARG A 365 -12.60 -3.22 -1.01
N PHE A 366 -11.70 -2.54 -1.74
CA PHE A 366 -11.98 -1.35 -2.54
C PHE A 366 -12.22 -1.66 -4.03
N ARG A 367 -11.97 -2.89 -4.46
CA ARG A 367 -11.97 -3.33 -5.86
C ARG A 367 -12.83 -4.58 -6.01
N LYS A 368 -14.14 -4.42 -6.17
CA LYS A 368 -15.11 -5.53 -6.13
C LYS A 368 -15.06 -6.47 -7.32
N SER A 369 -14.79 -5.98 -8.53
CA SER A 369 -14.83 -6.79 -9.76
C SER A 369 -13.44 -7.14 -10.29
N TYR A 370 -12.41 -6.48 -9.82
CA TYR A 370 -11.03 -6.69 -10.23
C TYR A 370 -10.08 -6.51 -9.06
N ASN A 371 -8.86 -7.01 -9.15
CA ASN A 371 -7.78 -6.67 -8.21
C ASN A 371 -6.44 -6.68 -8.94
N GLY A 372 -5.58 -5.70 -8.66
CA GLY A 372 -4.35 -5.45 -9.38
C GLY A 372 -4.47 -4.24 -10.33
N GLY A 373 -3.59 -4.18 -11.31
CA GLY A 373 -3.45 -3.09 -12.29
C GLY A 373 -1.99 -2.86 -12.63
N MET A 374 -1.73 -2.04 -13.63
CA MET A 374 -0.37 -1.65 -14.02
C MET A 374 -0.07 -0.23 -13.56
N THR A 375 1.20 0.12 -13.42
CA THR A 375 1.63 1.52 -13.27
C THR A 375 1.51 2.25 -14.62
N ALA A 376 1.73 3.55 -14.63
CA ALA A 376 1.95 4.27 -15.88
C ALA A 376 3.15 3.67 -16.62
N VAL A 377 3.02 3.46 -17.94
CA VAL A 377 4.17 3.10 -18.77
C VAL A 377 5.17 4.23 -18.75
N CYS A 378 6.43 3.91 -18.46
CA CYS A 378 7.50 4.88 -18.35
C CYS A 378 8.60 4.62 -19.38
N GLU A 379 9.23 5.69 -19.86
CA GLU A 379 10.52 5.67 -20.51
C GLU A 379 11.62 5.65 -19.44
N LEU A 380 12.58 4.75 -19.59
CA LEU A 380 13.78 4.70 -18.78
C LEU A 380 14.96 5.24 -19.59
N GLN A 381 15.74 6.13 -18.99
CA GLN A 381 16.97 6.65 -19.57
C GLN A 381 18.11 6.44 -18.58
N LEU A 382 19.23 5.89 -19.06
CA LEU A 382 20.43 5.78 -18.28
C LEU A 382 21.30 7.02 -18.51
N VAL A 383 21.65 7.71 -17.43
CA VAL A 383 22.53 8.88 -17.45
C VAL A 383 23.76 8.63 -16.58
N GLU A 384 24.89 9.23 -16.97
CA GLU A 384 26.10 9.24 -16.18
C GLU A 384 26.24 10.58 -15.44
N ASN A 385 26.61 10.56 -14.18
CA ASN A 385 26.85 11.73 -13.36
C ASN A 385 28.14 11.54 -12.54
N SER A 386 28.46 12.47 -11.62
CA SER A 386 29.65 12.39 -10.77
C SER A 386 29.73 11.16 -9.86
N ASP A 387 28.57 10.56 -9.56
CA ASP A 387 28.42 9.45 -8.61
C ASP A 387 28.21 8.09 -9.32
N GLY A 388 28.37 8.07 -10.65
CA GLY A 388 28.20 6.90 -11.50
C GLY A 388 26.97 6.98 -12.38
N TYR A 389 26.27 5.86 -12.56
CA TYR A 389 25.08 5.78 -13.42
C TYR A 389 23.78 5.89 -12.63
N GLU A 390 22.80 6.53 -13.26
CA GLU A 390 21.45 6.73 -12.68
C GLU A 390 20.39 6.48 -13.75
N ILE A 391 19.29 5.81 -13.36
CA ILE A 391 18.09 5.67 -14.19
C ILE A 391 17.17 6.85 -13.95
N LEU A 392 16.80 7.55 -15.03
CA LEU A 392 15.67 8.46 -15.05
C LEU A 392 14.44 7.70 -15.50
N ARG A 393 13.33 7.80 -14.76
CA ARG A 393 12.06 7.15 -15.05
C ARG A 393 10.98 8.21 -15.25
N THR A 394 10.45 8.36 -16.45
CA THR A 394 9.43 9.35 -16.78
C THR A 394 8.24 8.72 -17.49
N PRO A 395 6.99 9.21 -17.27
CA PRO A 395 5.86 8.68 -18.02
C PRO A 395 6.01 8.98 -19.51
N VAL A 396 5.57 8.06 -20.36
CA VAL A 396 5.59 8.24 -21.80
C VAL A 396 4.82 9.48 -22.25
N GLY A 397 5.27 10.13 -23.33
CA GLY A 397 4.67 11.38 -23.84
C GLY A 397 3.19 11.26 -24.26
N GLY A 398 2.69 10.04 -24.46
CA GLY A 398 1.28 9.78 -24.78
C GLY A 398 0.30 10.31 -23.74
N TYR A 399 0.67 10.37 -22.46
CA TYR A 399 -0.16 10.92 -21.38
C TYR A 399 -0.54 12.39 -21.59
N GLU A 400 0.24 13.16 -22.35
CA GLU A 400 -0.09 14.55 -22.66
C GLU A 400 -1.33 14.70 -23.53
N LYS A 401 -1.67 13.65 -24.29
CA LYS A 401 -2.89 13.62 -25.12
C LYS A 401 -4.17 13.47 -24.29
N LEU A 402 -4.05 12.99 -23.05
CA LEU A 402 -5.18 12.90 -22.13
C LEU A 402 -5.58 14.24 -21.53
N ARG A 403 -4.72 15.26 -21.62
CA ARG A 403 -4.96 16.56 -21.02
C ARG A 403 -6.14 17.28 -21.68
N LYS A 404 -7.00 17.81 -20.84
CA LYS A 404 -8.07 18.75 -21.18
C LYS A 404 -7.94 19.97 -20.27
N ASP A 405 -8.89 20.76 -20.11
CA ASP A 405 -8.97 21.98 -19.31
C ASP A 405 -7.79 22.24 -18.35
N GLU A 406 -7.07 23.34 -18.60
CA GLU A 406 -5.92 23.73 -17.81
C GLU A 406 -6.30 24.79 -16.76
N LYS A 407 -5.87 24.57 -15.53
CA LYS A 407 -5.76 25.59 -14.49
C LYS A 407 -4.27 25.85 -14.25
N ASN A 408 -3.87 27.10 -14.08
CA ASN A 408 -2.48 27.41 -13.84
C ASN A 408 -2.29 28.42 -12.71
N TYR A 409 -1.11 28.38 -12.10
CA TYR A 409 -0.65 29.36 -11.13
C TYR A 409 0.80 29.72 -11.48
N LYS A 410 1.07 31.02 -11.68
CA LYS A 410 2.41 31.51 -11.92
C LYS A 410 2.66 32.78 -11.10
N GLY A 411 3.63 32.72 -10.19
CA GLY A 411 3.96 33.87 -9.37
C GLY A 411 4.76 33.50 -8.12
N THR A 412 4.92 34.47 -7.23
CA THR A 412 5.54 34.26 -5.94
C THR A 412 4.49 33.76 -4.96
N LEU A 413 4.71 32.59 -4.40
CA LEU A 413 3.98 32.08 -3.24
C LEU A 413 4.59 32.71 -2.00
N GLU A 414 3.80 33.53 -1.31
CA GLU A 414 4.21 34.12 -0.04
C GLU A 414 4.10 33.09 1.09
N ALA A 415 4.96 33.24 2.10
CA ALA A 415 4.98 32.36 3.26
C ALA A 415 3.58 32.20 3.90
N GLY A 416 3.19 30.94 4.17
CA GLY A 416 1.92 30.60 4.81
C GLY A 416 0.66 30.78 3.95
N LYS A 417 0.77 31.22 2.69
CA LYS A 417 -0.38 31.30 1.76
C LYS A 417 -0.55 30.00 0.98
N ASN A 418 -1.79 29.75 0.55
CA ASN A 418 -2.13 28.64 -0.33
C ASN A 418 -2.23 29.12 -1.77
N ALA A 419 -1.35 28.61 -2.67
CA ALA A 419 -1.36 28.94 -4.09
C ALA A 419 -2.57 28.32 -4.83
N PHE A 420 -3.14 27.23 -4.33
CA PHE A 420 -4.18 26.44 -5.02
C PHE A 420 -5.55 26.51 -4.34
N LYS A 421 -5.83 27.59 -3.61
CA LYS A 421 -7.03 27.75 -2.78
C LYS A 421 -8.35 27.37 -3.46
N ASP A 422 -8.49 27.66 -4.77
CA ASP A 422 -9.74 27.46 -5.51
C ASP A 422 -9.62 26.33 -6.56
N ILE A 423 -8.66 25.40 -6.37
CA ILE A 423 -8.43 24.30 -7.28
C ILE A 423 -8.88 23.00 -6.63
N ASN A 424 -9.88 22.39 -7.24
CA ASN A 424 -10.39 21.08 -6.86
C ASN A 424 -10.14 20.12 -8.03
N VAL A 425 -9.56 18.96 -7.76
CA VAL A 425 -9.31 17.89 -8.72
C VAL A 425 -9.32 16.52 -8.05
N ARG A 426 -9.81 15.52 -8.77
CA ARG A 426 -9.75 14.11 -8.37
C ARG A 426 -8.77 13.32 -9.23
N GLU A 427 -8.82 13.54 -10.54
CA GLU A 427 -7.90 12.97 -11.53
C GLU A 427 -7.25 14.11 -12.31
N ALA A 428 -5.91 14.11 -12.39
CA ALA A 428 -5.17 15.18 -13.06
C ALA A 428 -3.76 14.77 -13.49
N ASP A 429 -3.22 15.50 -14.51
CA ASP A 429 -1.79 15.55 -14.82
C ASP A 429 -1.27 16.92 -14.37
N LEU A 430 -0.36 16.96 -13.40
CA LEU A 430 0.18 18.18 -12.83
C LEU A 430 1.65 18.34 -13.23
N LEU A 431 1.99 19.56 -13.65
CA LEU A 431 3.38 20.00 -13.83
C LEU A 431 3.63 21.16 -12.88
N ILE A 432 4.59 21.01 -11.97
CA ILE A 432 4.89 22.02 -10.95
C ILE A 432 6.39 22.28 -10.92
N GLU A 433 6.81 23.51 -11.13
CA GLU A 433 8.17 23.97 -10.89
C GLU A 433 8.19 24.88 -9.66
N LEU A 434 9.01 24.55 -8.68
CA LEU A 434 9.28 25.33 -7.48
C LEU A 434 10.70 25.86 -7.56
N ASP A 435 10.87 27.19 -7.64
CA ASP A 435 12.18 27.85 -7.68
C ASP A 435 12.49 28.44 -6.31
N PHE A 436 13.51 27.88 -5.68
CA PHE A 436 14.01 28.25 -4.36
C PHE A 436 15.19 29.22 -4.44
N SER A 437 15.59 29.67 -5.64
CA SER A 437 16.71 30.59 -5.82
C SER A 437 16.46 31.91 -5.08
N GLY A 438 17.27 32.21 -4.08
CA GLY A 438 17.12 33.39 -3.24
C GLY A 438 15.96 33.35 -2.24
N SER A 439 15.34 32.20 -2.06
CA SER A 439 14.30 31.95 -1.06
C SER A 439 14.92 31.78 0.34
N ASN A 440 14.12 32.13 1.36
CA ASN A 440 14.41 31.80 2.76
C ASN A 440 13.55 30.64 3.27
N ALA A 441 12.83 29.95 2.38
CA ALA A 441 12.03 28.80 2.75
C ALA A 441 12.89 27.65 3.24
N THR A 442 12.39 26.90 4.18
CA THR A 442 12.98 25.63 4.63
C THR A 442 12.26 24.44 4.04
N PHE A 443 10.98 24.59 3.65
CA PHE A 443 10.20 23.57 2.96
C PHE A 443 9.15 24.16 2.02
N ALA A 444 8.67 23.30 1.12
CA ALA A 444 7.41 23.47 0.42
C ALA A 444 6.57 22.19 0.55
N GLU A 445 5.25 22.36 0.70
CA GLU A 445 4.34 21.23 0.87
C GLU A 445 3.13 21.37 -0.05
N LEU A 446 2.87 20.30 -0.80
CA LEU A 446 1.72 20.13 -1.68
C LEU A 446 0.80 19.08 -1.07
N ASN A 447 -0.42 19.46 -0.77
CA ASN A 447 -1.48 18.55 -0.35
C ASN A 447 -2.45 18.32 -1.52
N LEU A 448 -2.68 17.07 -1.85
CA LEU A 448 -3.58 16.62 -2.91
C LEU A 448 -4.72 15.81 -2.29
N ARG A 449 -5.87 15.77 -2.98
CA ARG A 449 -7.06 15.07 -2.48
C ARG A 449 -7.35 15.47 -1.04
N ALA A 450 -7.31 16.80 -0.80
CA ALA A 450 -7.42 17.37 0.53
C ALA A 450 -8.86 17.70 0.90
N SER A 451 -9.26 17.29 2.12
CA SER A 451 -10.46 17.72 2.82
C SER A 451 -10.09 18.13 4.24
N SER A 452 -11.06 18.22 5.15
CA SER A 452 -10.79 18.37 6.58
C SER A 452 -10.11 17.14 7.17
N GLU A 453 -10.39 15.95 6.66
CA GLU A 453 -10.04 14.65 7.25
C GLU A 453 -8.95 13.90 6.47
N GLU A 454 -8.83 14.14 5.16
CA GLU A 454 -7.95 13.39 4.28
C GLU A 454 -7.04 14.30 3.49
N LYS A 455 -5.83 13.86 3.20
CA LYS A 455 -4.88 14.47 2.28
C LYS A 455 -3.73 13.53 1.94
N ILE A 456 -3.22 13.67 0.73
CA ILE A 456 -1.93 13.11 0.30
C ILE A 456 -0.91 14.24 0.42
N ILE A 457 0.21 14.03 1.10
CA ILE A 457 1.22 15.05 1.34
C ILE A 457 2.43 14.77 0.46
N ILE A 458 2.85 15.75 -0.33
CA ILE A 458 4.13 15.77 -1.01
C ILE A 458 4.92 16.96 -0.44
N ARG A 459 5.99 16.67 0.30
CA ARG A 459 6.78 17.69 0.99
C ARG A 459 8.23 17.63 0.55
N TYR A 460 8.77 18.78 0.24
CA TYR A 460 10.19 18.94 -0.01
C TYR A 460 10.84 19.73 1.12
N ASP A 461 11.82 19.16 1.77
CA ASP A 461 12.65 19.81 2.77
C ASP A 461 13.96 20.28 2.13
N LEU A 462 14.22 21.58 2.18
CA LEU A 462 15.37 22.19 1.51
C LEU A 462 16.69 21.90 2.23
N ASN A 463 16.68 21.74 3.56
CA ASN A 463 17.92 21.55 4.32
C ASN A 463 18.52 20.18 4.03
N THR A 464 17.65 19.16 3.92
CA THR A 464 18.05 17.78 3.64
C THR A 464 17.95 17.43 2.16
N GLN A 465 17.37 18.30 1.35
CA GLN A 465 17.00 18.07 -0.05
C GLN A 465 16.18 16.77 -0.21
N THR A 466 15.26 16.55 0.70
CA THR A 466 14.45 15.32 0.75
C THR A 466 13.05 15.59 0.25
N LEU A 467 12.62 14.83 -0.75
CA LEU A 467 11.24 14.75 -1.20
C LEU A 467 10.55 13.61 -0.47
N THR A 468 9.43 13.91 0.16
CA THR A 468 8.58 12.95 0.89
C THR A 468 7.24 12.82 0.21
N LEU A 469 6.79 11.59 -0.04
CA LEU A 469 5.39 11.26 -0.30
C LEU A 469 4.84 10.57 0.96
N ASP A 470 3.86 11.21 1.59
CA ASP A 470 3.19 10.70 2.78
C ASP A 470 1.71 10.46 2.49
N ARG A 471 1.29 9.20 2.57
CA ARG A 471 -0.10 8.79 2.39
C ARG A 471 -0.81 8.41 3.69
N SER A 472 -0.16 8.60 4.83
CA SER A 472 -0.68 8.19 6.15
C SER A 472 -2.01 8.84 6.52
N GLN A 473 -2.34 9.97 5.89
CA GLN A 473 -3.60 10.70 6.08
C GLN A 473 -4.47 10.70 4.81
N SER A 474 -4.16 9.84 3.82
CA SER A 474 -4.80 9.95 2.51
C SER A 474 -6.16 9.25 2.42
N SER A 475 -6.57 8.49 3.43
CA SER A 475 -7.85 7.76 3.38
C SER A 475 -8.36 7.37 4.76
N LEU A 476 -9.61 7.71 5.04
CA LEU A 476 -10.35 7.15 6.18
C LEU A 476 -10.70 5.67 5.94
N LEU A 477 -10.89 5.28 4.68
CA LEU A 477 -11.24 3.90 4.31
C LEU A 477 -10.11 2.91 4.58
N ALA A 478 -8.86 3.36 4.45
CA ALA A 478 -7.67 2.52 4.60
C ALA A 478 -6.96 2.69 5.96
N ALA A 479 -7.48 3.52 6.86
CA ALA A 479 -6.84 3.88 8.13
C ALA A 479 -6.56 2.68 9.05
N GLU A 480 -7.29 1.57 8.90
CA GLU A 480 -7.10 0.34 9.69
C GLU A 480 -6.00 -0.59 9.15
N THR A 481 -5.39 -0.24 8.02
CA THR A 481 -4.37 -1.08 7.38
C THR A 481 -2.98 -0.50 7.63
N PRO A 482 -2.15 -1.07 8.52
CA PRO A 482 -0.83 -0.52 8.86
C PRO A 482 0.10 -0.36 7.66
N LEU A 483 0.09 -1.31 6.72
CA LEU A 483 0.89 -1.25 5.50
C LEU A 483 0.48 -0.11 4.56
N TYR A 484 -0.74 0.41 4.70
CA TYR A 484 -1.21 1.56 3.94
C TYR A 484 -0.65 2.89 4.47
N MET A 485 -0.29 2.97 5.74
CA MET A 485 0.18 4.18 6.42
C MET A 485 1.64 4.55 6.06
N GLY A 486 2.05 4.38 4.80
CA GLY A 486 3.43 4.57 4.35
C GLY A 486 3.86 6.03 4.17
N VAL A 487 5.10 6.31 4.55
CA VAL A 487 5.82 7.57 4.28
C VAL A 487 7.11 7.24 3.54
N TYR A 488 7.24 7.72 2.30
CA TYR A 488 8.35 7.40 1.40
C TYR A 488 9.23 8.62 1.19
N ARG A 489 10.55 8.48 1.35
CA ARG A 489 11.50 9.59 1.28
C ARG A 489 12.66 9.27 0.34
N LYS A 490 13.08 10.28 -0.44
CA LYS A 490 14.27 10.22 -1.27
C LYS A 490 15.02 11.54 -1.23
N ASN A 491 16.32 11.49 -1.18
CA ASN A 491 17.12 12.67 -1.44
C ASN A 491 17.02 13.04 -2.92
N VAL A 492 16.57 14.25 -3.21
CA VAL A 492 16.37 14.79 -4.56
C VAL A 492 17.04 16.16 -4.64
N PRO A 493 18.32 16.23 -5.02
CA PRO A 493 19.00 17.51 -5.17
C PRO A 493 18.31 18.44 -6.14
N LEU A 494 18.26 19.73 -5.79
CA LEU A 494 17.71 20.75 -6.71
C LEU A 494 18.56 20.82 -7.98
N SER A 495 17.89 21.04 -9.10
CA SER A 495 18.53 21.35 -10.38
C SER A 495 18.46 22.85 -10.60
N ASP A 496 19.62 23.53 -10.61
CA ASP A 496 19.72 25.00 -10.75
C ASP A 496 18.82 25.78 -9.77
N GLY A 497 18.74 25.29 -8.51
CA GLY A 497 17.92 25.88 -7.45
C GLY A 497 16.43 25.56 -7.55
N LYS A 498 16.02 24.65 -8.43
CA LYS A 498 14.62 24.31 -8.71
C LYS A 498 14.31 22.85 -8.44
N LEU A 499 13.07 22.60 -8.03
CA LEU A 499 12.44 21.30 -8.01
C LEU A 499 11.33 21.27 -9.07
N SER A 500 11.42 20.33 -9.99
CA SER A 500 10.32 20.07 -10.94
C SER A 500 9.59 18.79 -10.56
N LEU A 501 8.26 18.82 -10.58
CA LEU A 501 7.40 17.66 -10.31
C LEU A 501 6.45 17.46 -11.49
N ARG A 502 6.31 16.22 -11.94
CA ARG A 502 5.16 15.77 -12.71
C ARG A 502 4.40 14.76 -11.90
N ILE A 503 3.08 14.91 -11.78
CA ILE A 503 2.24 14.06 -10.96
C ILE A 503 1.05 13.59 -11.78
N LEU A 504 0.92 12.27 -11.93
CA LEU A 504 -0.30 11.65 -12.43
C LEU A 504 -1.13 11.25 -11.21
N LEU A 505 -2.17 12.02 -10.94
CA LEU A 505 -3.11 11.81 -9.84
C LEU A 505 -4.32 11.07 -10.38
N ASP A 506 -4.55 9.87 -9.87
CA ASP A 506 -5.68 9.02 -10.23
C ASP A 506 -6.61 8.80 -9.02
N ARG A 507 -7.72 8.13 -9.19
CA ARG A 507 -8.69 7.83 -8.12
C ARG A 507 -8.12 7.04 -6.98
N ALA A 508 -7.37 5.99 -7.31
CA ALA A 508 -6.82 5.05 -6.34
C ALA A 508 -5.30 4.87 -6.48
N PHE A 509 -4.63 5.76 -7.21
CA PHE A 509 -3.19 5.66 -7.41
C PHE A 509 -2.56 7.04 -7.66
N ILE A 510 -1.33 7.21 -7.21
CA ILE A 510 -0.54 8.41 -7.50
C ILE A 510 0.84 8.01 -8.00
N SER A 511 1.27 8.65 -9.09
CA SER A 511 2.63 8.55 -9.61
C SER A 511 3.29 9.93 -9.58
N VAL A 512 4.43 10.05 -8.91
CA VAL A 512 5.17 11.32 -8.78
C VAL A 512 6.55 11.17 -9.42
N PHE A 513 6.92 12.09 -10.28
CA PHE A 513 8.21 12.14 -10.96
C PHE A 513 8.88 13.45 -10.66
N ALA A 514 10.05 13.40 -10.02
CA ALA A 514 10.80 14.60 -9.62
C ALA A 514 12.07 14.77 -10.46
N ASN A 515 12.39 16.02 -10.80
CA ASN A 515 13.60 16.43 -11.51
C ASN A 515 13.88 15.57 -12.77
N GLY A 516 12.85 15.46 -13.63
CA GLY A 516 12.97 14.69 -14.87
C GLY A 516 13.10 13.19 -14.66
N GLY A 517 12.51 12.66 -13.60
CA GLY A 517 12.50 11.22 -13.29
C GLY A 517 13.66 10.70 -12.46
N ARG A 518 14.51 11.58 -11.87
CA ARG A 518 15.56 11.19 -10.92
C ARG A 518 15.02 10.52 -9.68
N ALA A 519 13.80 10.87 -9.28
CA ALA A 519 13.04 10.14 -8.29
C ALA A 519 11.63 9.91 -8.83
N SER A 520 11.15 8.68 -8.66
CA SER A 520 9.78 8.30 -8.98
C SER A 520 9.14 7.61 -7.78
N TYR A 521 7.87 7.93 -7.53
CA TYR A 521 7.07 7.34 -6.46
C TYR A 521 5.80 6.76 -7.06
N PHE A 522 5.44 5.57 -6.62
CA PHE A 522 4.21 4.89 -7.00
C PHE A 522 3.48 4.41 -5.77
N SER A 523 2.24 4.84 -5.60
CA SER A 523 1.50 4.53 -4.39
C SER A 523 0.01 4.43 -4.63
N ALA A 524 -0.60 3.36 -4.13
CA ALA A 524 -2.04 3.27 -4.02
C ALA A 524 -2.55 4.27 -2.97
N VAL A 525 -3.67 4.91 -3.27
CA VAL A 525 -4.36 5.88 -2.40
C VAL A 525 -5.87 5.64 -2.53
N PHE A 526 -6.62 5.82 -1.45
CA PHE A 526 -8.07 5.59 -1.47
C PHE A 526 -8.83 6.75 -0.79
N PRO A 527 -8.62 8.01 -1.22
CA PRO A 527 -9.32 9.15 -0.66
C PRO A 527 -10.81 9.11 -1.03
N SER A 528 -11.66 9.59 -0.15
CA SER A 528 -13.08 9.78 -0.41
C SER A 528 -13.31 10.69 -1.62
N ALA A 529 -14.42 10.51 -2.31
CA ALA A 529 -14.76 11.31 -3.49
C ALA A 529 -14.89 12.81 -3.20
N ILE A 530 -15.28 13.17 -1.98
CA ILE A 530 -15.38 14.56 -1.50
C ILE A 530 -14.03 15.21 -1.18
N SER A 531 -12.96 14.42 -1.05
CA SER A 531 -11.61 14.91 -0.84
C SER A 531 -11.00 15.27 -2.20
N ASP A 532 -11.30 16.46 -2.72
CA ASP A 532 -10.87 16.92 -4.04
C ASP A 532 -10.04 18.21 -4.00
N GLY A 533 -9.83 18.79 -2.81
CA GLY A 533 -9.08 20.02 -2.63
C GLY A 533 -7.58 19.86 -2.86
N MET A 534 -6.94 21.01 -3.18
CA MET A 534 -5.48 21.13 -3.34
C MET A 534 -4.94 22.27 -2.49
N LYS A 535 -3.74 22.10 -1.93
CA LYS A 535 -3.03 23.16 -1.23
C LYS A 535 -1.54 23.10 -1.56
N LEU A 536 -0.95 24.24 -1.91
CA LEU A 536 0.50 24.38 -1.99
C LEU A 536 0.92 25.57 -1.10
N PHE A 537 1.78 25.31 -0.15
CA PHE A 537 2.27 26.33 0.79
C PHE A 537 3.74 26.11 1.14
N SER A 538 4.36 27.14 1.70
CA SER A 538 5.76 27.16 2.11
C SER A 538 5.90 28.07 3.34
N ASP A 539 6.94 27.86 4.15
CA ASP A 539 7.29 28.72 5.28
C ASP A 539 8.09 29.97 4.88
N GLY A 540 8.52 30.06 3.64
CA GLY A 540 9.19 31.21 3.05
C GLY A 540 8.65 31.53 1.65
N ASN A 541 9.11 32.61 1.05
CA ASN A 541 8.68 32.98 -0.29
C ASN A 541 9.40 32.13 -1.33
N ILE A 542 8.64 31.53 -2.25
CA ILE A 542 9.16 30.75 -3.38
C ILE A 542 8.49 31.20 -4.69
N SER A 543 9.18 31.03 -5.82
CA SER A 543 8.55 31.19 -7.14
C SER A 543 7.94 29.87 -7.58
N VAL A 544 6.72 29.94 -8.08
CA VAL A 544 5.95 28.75 -8.51
C VAL A 544 5.50 28.97 -9.95
N ASP A 545 5.68 27.94 -10.78
CA ASP A 545 5.06 27.80 -12.10
C ASP A 545 4.36 26.44 -12.14
N ALA A 546 3.03 26.44 -12.13
CA ALA A 546 2.23 25.22 -12.00
C ALA A 546 1.13 25.16 -13.06
N HIS A 547 1.01 24.00 -13.69
CA HIS A 547 -0.01 23.67 -14.68
C HIS A 547 -0.75 22.42 -14.20
N ILE A 548 -2.05 22.53 -14.03
CA ILE A 548 -2.93 21.47 -13.55
C ILE A 548 -3.94 21.17 -14.63
N TYR A 549 -3.81 20.03 -15.27
CA TYR A 549 -4.69 19.59 -16.35
C TYR A 549 -5.71 18.60 -15.82
N ALA A 550 -7.01 18.88 -16.02
CA ALA A 550 -8.00 17.84 -16.03
C ALA A 550 -7.69 16.84 -17.16
N VAL A 551 -8.12 15.61 -17.04
CA VAL A 551 -7.71 14.55 -17.97
C VAL A 551 -8.89 13.71 -18.44
N TYR A 552 -8.75 13.12 -19.63
CA TYR A 552 -9.50 11.94 -20.06
C TYR A 552 -8.89 10.70 -19.43
N GLY A 553 -9.67 9.67 -19.27
CA GLY A 553 -9.16 8.35 -18.86
C GLY A 553 -8.59 7.59 -20.05
N VAL A 554 -7.73 6.62 -19.75
CA VAL A 554 -7.19 5.68 -20.77
C VAL A 554 -8.27 4.78 -21.38
N PHE A 555 -9.43 4.69 -20.74
CA PHE A 555 -10.62 3.98 -21.23
C PHE A 555 -11.68 4.92 -21.87
N GLY A 556 -11.38 6.20 -22.06
CA GLY A 556 -12.28 7.21 -22.59
C GLY A 556 -12.65 8.31 -21.59
N GLU A 557 -13.88 8.84 -21.66
CA GLU A 557 -14.36 9.80 -20.67
C GLU A 557 -14.40 9.18 -19.29
N ILE A 558 -13.85 9.90 -18.31
CA ILE A 558 -13.89 9.48 -16.91
C ILE A 558 -15.33 9.51 -16.44
N SER A 559 -15.85 8.35 -16.09
CA SER A 559 -17.19 8.17 -15.54
C SER A 559 -17.11 7.48 -14.18
N ALA A 560 -18.15 7.65 -13.37
CA ALA A 560 -18.34 6.87 -12.16
C ALA A 560 -19.79 6.34 -12.13
N ASN A 561 -19.94 5.09 -11.71
CA ASN A 561 -21.24 4.51 -11.40
C ASN A 561 -21.70 4.97 -10.00
N ASP A 562 -22.95 4.67 -9.67
CA ASP A 562 -23.54 4.98 -8.35
C ASP A 562 -23.06 4.03 -7.24
N GLU A 563 -21.97 3.32 -7.46
CA GLU A 563 -21.42 2.37 -6.49
C GLU A 563 -21.09 3.07 -5.17
N LEU A 564 -21.72 2.58 -4.09
CA LEU A 564 -21.39 2.98 -2.73
C LEU A 564 -20.31 2.04 -2.17
N VAL A 565 -19.20 2.60 -1.71
CA VAL A 565 -18.11 1.85 -1.09
C VAL A 565 -18.12 2.10 0.41
N LEU A 566 -18.08 1.01 1.19
CA LEU A 566 -17.96 1.05 2.65
C LEU A 566 -16.54 0.66 3.06
N SER A 567 -16.01 1.29 4.11
CA SER A 567 -14.68 0.93 4.67
C SER A 567 -14.66 -0.50 5.22
N THR A 568 -15.80 -1.01 5.68
CA THR A 568 -15.99 -2.41 6.04
C THR A 568 -17.46 -2.80 5.90
N ASN A 569 -17.71 -4.07 5.65
CA ASN A 569 -19.06 -4.67 5.63
C ASN A 569 -19.30 -5.58 6.84
N LYS A 570 -18.31 -5.72 7.73
CA LYS A 570 -18.39 -6.53 8.94
C LYS A 570 -17.71 -5.84 10.12
N ILE A 571 -18.37 -5.86 11.26
CA ILE A 571 -17.85 -5.36 12.54
C ILE A 571 -18.00 -6.45 13.60
N ASP A 572 -16.89 -6.80 14.24
CA ASP A 572 -16.86 -7.55 15.47
C ASP A 572 -16.55 -6.56 16.61
N THR A 573 -17.45 -6.40 17.57
CA THR A 573 -17.40 -5.34 18.59
C THR A 573 -17.92 -5.80 19.94
N VAL A 574 -17.72 -4.96 20.96
CA VAL A 574 -18.15 -5.20 22.34
C VAL A 574 -19.08 -4.08 22.83
N LEU A 575 -19.82 -4.37 23.90
CA LEU A 575 -20.65 -3.36 24.54
C LEU A 575 -19.82 -2.17 25.03
N GLY A 576 -20.31 -0.95 24.76
CA GLY A 576 -19.67 0.30 25.15
C GLY A 576 -18.66 0.84 24.13
N ALA A 577 -18.29 0.07 23.10
CA ALA A 577 -17.53 0.58 21.98
C ALA A 577 -18.40 1.44 21.06
N VAL A 578 -17.78 2.34 20.30
CA VAL A 578 -18.41 3.03 19.17
C VAL A 578 -17.55 2.75 17.95
N ASN A 579 -18.17 2.22 16.91
CA ASN A 579 -17.47 1.90 15.67
C ASN A 579 -17.88 2.89 14.59
N ALA A 580 -16.98 3.17 13.66
CA ALA A 580 -17.23 4.08 12.55
C ALA A 580 -16.97 3.36 11.23
N VAL A 581 -17.87 3.54 10.27
CA VAL A 581 -17.74 3.03 8.91
C VAL A 581 -17.89 4.19 7.94
N SER A 582 -16.89 4.43 7.10
CA SER A 582 -16.99 5.44 6.05
C SER A 582 -17.76 4.90 4.86
N ALA A 583 -18.61 5.75 4.27
CA ALA A 583 -19.36 5.48 3.04
C ALA A 583 -19.06 6.57 2.02
N THR A 584 -18.64 6.19 0.80
CA THR A 584 -18.31 7.12 -0.28
C THR A 584 -18.76 6.60 -1.63
N SER A 585 -19.04 7.51 -2.56
CA SER A 585 -19.31 7.22 -3.97
C SER A 585 -18.63 8.26 -4.85
N PHE A 586 -18.16 7.86 -6.02
CA PHE A 586 -17.62 8.78 -7.03
C PHE A 586 -18.68 9.25 -8.03
N ALA A 587 -19.93 8.85 -7.88
CA ALA A 587 -21.04 9.29 -8.71
C ALA A 587 -21.14 10.83 -8.75
N ASP A 588 -21.49 11.37 -9.90
CA ASP A 588 -21.69 12.80 -10.06
C ASP A 588 -22.81 13.31 -9.13
N GLY A 589 -22.51 14.34 -8.37
CA GLY A 589 -23.46 14.92 -7.40
C GLY A 589 -23.60 14.13 -6.10
N PHE A 590 -22.73 13.16 -5.81
CA PHE A 590 -22.68 12.50 -4.51
C PHE A 590 -22.45 13.52 -3.41
N THR A 591 -23.31 13.49 -2.40
CA THR A 591 -23.10 14.20 -1.13
C THR A 591 -23.26 13.20 0.02
N PRO A 592 -22.41 13.24 1.04
CA PRO A 592 -22.44 12.27 2.14
C PRO A 592 -23.78 12.28 2.92
N GLU A 593 -24.49 13.40 2.91
CA GLU A 593 -25.79 13.57 3.57
C GLU A 593 -26.91 12.75 2.90
N GLN A 594 -26.71 12.38 1.63
CA GLN A 594 -27.67 11.54 0.87
C GLN A 594 -27.60 10.07 1.28
N VAL A 595 -26.52 9.67 1.99
CA VAL A 595 -26.39 8.29 2.50
C VAL A 595 -27.37 8.11 3.65
N THR A 596 -28.28 7.15 3.50
CA THR A 596 -29.23 6.78 4.53
C THR A 596 -28.87 5.47 5.19
N VAL A 597 -29.08 5.38 6.50
CA VAL A 597 -28.77 4.18 7.29
C VAL A 597 -30.01 3.69 8.03
N SER A 598 -30.20 2.39 8.07
CA SER A 598 -31.27 1.76 8.84
C SER A 598 -30.86 0.40 9.36
N VAL A 599 -31.28 0.06 10.57
CA VAL A 599 -31.08 -1.29 11.11
C VAL A 599 -32.19 -2.17 10.57
N VAL A 600 -31.84 -3.21 9.82
CA VAL A 600 -32.80 -4.14 9.22
C VAL A 600 -32.99 -5.41 10.03
N GLU A 601 -32.05 -5.73 10.93
CA GLU A 601 -32.11 -6.82 11.87
C GLU A 601 -31.40 -6.41 13.18
N GLY A 602 -31.94 -6.74 14.35
CA GLY A 602 -31.31 -6.47 15.63
C GLY A 602 -31.35 -5.00 16.05
N ASP A 603 -32.43 -4.29 15.78
CA ASP A 603 -32.63 -2.85 16.08
C ASP A 603 -32.44 -2.48 17.56
N ALA A 604 -32.76 -3.41 18.48
CA ALA A 604 -32.49 -3.21 19.91
C ALA A 604 -31.01 -3.34 20.28
N ASN A 605 -30.19 -3.92 19.42
CA ASN A 605 -28.79 -4.26 19.71
C ASN A 605 -27.82 -3.12 19.40
N VAL A 606 -28.18 -2.23 18.46
CA VAL A 606 -27.32 -1.12 18.03
C VAL A 606 -28.11 0.18 17.88
N LYS A 607 -27.43 1.30 18.09
CA LYS A 607 -27.84 2.62 17.63
C LYS A 607 -26.91 3.02 16.48
N VAL A 608 -27.49 3.53 15.38
CA VAL A 608 -26.74 3.93 14.19
C VAL A 608 -27.08 5.37 13.82
N GLU A 609 -26.09 6.09 13.31
CA GLU A 609 -26.25 7.47 12.84
C GLU A 609 -25.27 7.73 11.70
N ASN A 610 -25.70 8.42 10.63
CA ASN A 610 -24.82 8.91 9.58
C ASN A 610 -24.50 10.40 9.84
N LEU A 611 -23.22 10.71 9.98
CA LEU A 611 -22.72 12.08 10.04
C LEU A 611 -21.73 12.29 8.89
N ASN A 612 -22.19 12.97 7.84
CA ASN A 612 -21.37 13.32 6.67
C ASN A 612 -20.65 12.13 6.02
N GLY A 613 -21.36 11.00 5.84
CA GLY A 613 -20.79 9.80 5.23
C GLY A 613 -20.01 8.91 6.19
N ILE A 614 -19.92 9.27 7.47
CA ILE A 614 -19.39 8.40 8.52
C ILE A 614 -20.57 7.84 9.31
N ILE A 615 -20.69 6.53 9.28
CA ILE A 615 -21.75 5.78 9.95
C ILE A 615 -21.23 5.36 11.32
N TYR A 616 -21.76 5.94 12.37
CA TYR A 616 -21.46 5.59 13.75
C TYR A 616 -22.38 4.47 14.21
N ILE A 617 -21.79 3.44 14.80
CA ILE A 617 -22.48 2.25 15.28
C ILE A 617 -22.14 2.03 16.74
N ALA A 618 -23.13 2.23 17.61
CA ALA A 618 -22.98 2.09 19.04
C ALA A 618 -23.75 0.86 19.55
N PRO A 619 -23.04 -0.23 19.98
CA PRO A 619 -23.63 -1.40 20.57
C PRO A 619 -24.44 -1.08 21.84
N GLN A 620 -25.68 -1.56 21.92
CA GLN A 620 -26.60 -1.38 23.04
C GLN A 620 -26.83 -2.68 23.81
N GLN A 621 -26.87 -3.80 23.10
CA GLN A 621 -27.07 -5.14 23.68
C GLN A 621 -26.21 -6.15 22.93
N LYS A 622 -25.83 -7.21 23.62
CA LYS A 622 -25.14 -8.36 23.04
C LYS A 622 -26.02 -9.05 21.99
N GLY A 623 -25.45 -9.43 20.87
CA GLY A 623 -26.14 -10.13 19.79
C GLY A 623 -25.64 -9.76 18.41
N TYR A 624 -26.47 -9.91 17.43
CA TYR A 624 -26.22 -9.59 16.04
C TYR A 624 -27.13 -8.43 15.61
N ALA A 625 -26.58 -7.57 14.76
CA ALA A 625 -27.37 -6.57 14.04
C ALA A 625 -26.92 -6.52 12.57
N LYS A 626 -27.83 -6.16 11.70
CA LYS A 626 -27.56 -5.91 10.29
C LYS A 626 -28.03 -4.50 9.94
N ILE A 627 -27.11 -3.71 9.40
CA ILE A 627 -27.36 -2.32 9.04
C ILE A 627 -27.39 -2.23 7.52
N GLU A 628 -28.43 -1.63 6.97
CA GLU A 628 -28.52 -1.28 5.56
C GLU A 628 -28.06 0.17 5.37
N VAL A 629 -27.13 0.36 4.42
CA VAL A 629 -26.61 1.65 4.00
C VAL A 629 -27.02 1.88 2.56
N LYS A 630 -27.76 2.97 2.31
CA LYS A 630 -28.33 3.25 0.99
C LYS A 630 -27.85 4.57 0.42
N TYR A 631 -27.59 4.54 -0.89
CA TYR A 631 -27.38 5.72 -1.70
C TYR A 631 -27.96 5.48 -3.10
N ASN A 632 -28.76 6.41 -3.61
CA ASN A 632 -29.32 6.43 -4.97
C ASN A 632 -29.96 5.09 -5.44
N GLY A 633 -30.59 4.38 -4.48
CA GLY A 633 -31.22 3.07 -4.75
C GLY A 633 -30.33 1.85 -4.58
N GLU A 634 -29.02 2.03 -4.53
CA GLU A 634 -28.05 1.00 -4.15
C GLU A 634 -28.04 0.76 -2.64
N SER A 635 -27.95 -0.51 -2.25
CA SER A 635 -27.89 -0.93 -0.84
C SER A 635 -26.64 -1.75 -0.56
N ASN A 636 -25.90 -1.35 0.44
CA ASN A 636 -24.85 -2.16 1.04
C ASN A 636 -25.22 -2.50 2.48
N PHE A 637 -24.61 -3.54 3.02
CA PHE A 637 -24.94 -4.01 4.37
C PHE A 637 -23.68 -4.10 5.22
N ILE A 638 -23.87 -3.82 6.53
CA ILE A 638 -22.85 -4.01 7.55
C ILE A 638 -23.39 -5.05 8.52
N ASP A 639 -22.69 -6.16 8.67
CA ASP A 639 -22.96 -7.19 9.67
C ASP A 639 -22.23 -6.86 10.95
N VAL A 640 -22.96 -6.70 12.08
CA VAL A 640 -22.39 -6.30 13.37
C VAL A 640 -22.58 -7.42 14.38
N TYR A 641 -21.49 -7.96 14.88
CA TYR A 641 -21.45 -8.99 15.92
C TYR A 641 -20.99 -8.36 17.24
N ILE A 642 -21.88 -8.37 18.24
CA ILE A 642 -21.68 -7.71 19.53
C ILE A 642 -21.45 -8.75 20.61
N TYR A 643 -20.29 -8.73 21.22
CA TYR A 643 -19.83 -9.67 22.22
C TYR A 643 -19.79 -9.05 23.62
N GLY A 644 -19.73 -9.89 24.66
CA GLY A 644 -19.34 -9.49 26.00
C GLY A 644 -17.82 -9.23 26.07
N ASN A 645 -17.36 -8.57 27.12
CA ASN A 645 -15.92 -8.31 27.28
C ASN A 645 -15.28 -9.40 28.16
N GLY A 646 -14.95 -10.55 27.57
CA GLY A 646 -14.24 -11.67 28.22
C GLY A 646 -12.72 -11.63 28.11
N PHE A 647 -12.17 -10.64 27.39
CA PHE A 647 -10.73 -10.49 27.19
C PHE A 647 -10.14 -9.48 28.18
N VAL A 648 -9.15 -9.89 28.98
CA VAL A 648 -8.40 -9.06 29.90
C VAL A 648 -6.94 -9.01 29.46
N SER A 649 -6.42 -7.82 29.15
CA SER A 649 -5.08 -7.67 28.63
C SER A 649 -4.40 -6.39 29.10
N ASP A 650 -3.12 -6.51 29.50
CA ASP A 650 -2.23 -5.41 29.77
C ASP A 650 -1.57 -4.87 28.47
N VAL A 651 -1.82 -5.55 27.35
CA VAL A 651 -1.30 -5.21 26.02
C VAL A 651 -2.47 -4.84 25.13
N SER A 652 -2.41 -3.67 24.51
CA SER A 652 -3.34 -3.30 23.43
C SER A 652 -2.77 -3.77 22.10
N TYR A 653 -3.57 -4.52 21.33
CA TYR A 653 -3.15 -4.98 20.02
C TYR A 653 -3.59 -3.96 18.97
N VAL A 654 -2.61 -3.22 18.46
CA VAL A 654 -2.84 -2.03 17.61
C VAL A 654 -2.88 -2.35 16.12
N SER A 655 -2.40 -3.54 15.72
CA SER A 655 -2.41 -3.95 14.33
C SER A 655 -2.36 -5.46 14.17
N ARG A 656 -2.71 -5.95 12.98
CA ARG A 656 -2.72 -7.35 12.61
C ARG A 656 -2.06 -7.57 11.24
N LEU A 657 -1.32 -8.66 11.11
CA LEU A 657 -0.80 -9.16 9.84
C LEU A 657 -1.34 -10.58 9.61
N GLY A 658 -2.18 -10.76 8.59
CA GLY A 658 -2.80 -12.04 8.25
C GLY A 658 -3.85 -12.52 9.26
N GLY A 659 -4.49 -13.66 8.96
CA GLY A 659 -5.44 -14.33 9.83
C GLY A 659 -6.71 -13.54 10.16
N PHE A 660 -7.47 -14.07 11.13
CA PHE A 660 -8.68 -13.45 11.69
C PHE A 660 -8.54 -13.26 13.18
N SER A 661 -8.92 -12.09 13.70
CA SER A 661 -9.04 -11.85 15.13
C SER A 661 -10.30 -11.05 15.44
N PHE A 662 -11.00 -11.42 16.50
CA PHE A 662 -12.15 -10.70 17.04
C PHE A 662 -12.35 -11.01 18.53
N VAL A 663 -12.86 -10.06 19.28
CA VAL A 663 -13.20 -10.25 20.70
C VAL A 663 -14.53 -10.98 20.79
N CYS A 664 -14.62 -12.00 21.63
CA CYS A 664 -15.83 -12.75 21.95
C CYS A 664 -16.05 -12.86 23.47
N ASP A 665 -17.12 -13.52 23.90
CA ASP A 665 -17.43 -13.64 25.33
C ASP A 665 -16.35 -14.37 26.13
N GLU A 666 -15.68 -15.33 25.50
CA GLU A 666 -14.65 -16.16 26.10
C GLU A 666 -13.25 -15.53 25.99
N GLY A 667 -13.09 -14.39 25.26
CA GLY A 667 -11.80 -13.74 25.08
C GLY A 667 -11.57 -13.19 23.68
N LEU A 668 -10.30 -13.11 23.25
CA LEU A 668 -9.88 -12.75 21.91
C LEU A 668 -9.68 -14.03 21.08
N ARG A 669 -10.52 -14.22 20.07
CA ARG A 669 -10.35 -15.30 19.08
C ARG A 669 -9.32 -14.89 18.05
N PHE A 670 -8.34 -15.76 17.78
CA PHE A 670 -7.33 -15.54 16.76
C PHE A 670 -7.08 -16.83 15.97
N SER A 671 -7.16 -16.75 14.63
CA SER A 671 -7.03 -17.92 13.76
C SER A 671 -6.36 -17.61 12.43
N SER A 672 -5.62 -18.58 11.90
CA SER A 672 -5.05 -18.55 10.55
C SER A 672 -4.66 -19.94 10.07
N LEU A 673 -4.67 -20.15 8.73
CA LEU A 673 -4.05 -21.31 8.09
C LEU A 673 -2.56 -21.06 7.82
N GLY A 674 -2.16 -19.81 7.52
CA GLY A 674 -0.77 -19.38 7.37
C GLY A 674 -0.24 -18.69 8.62
N ASP A 675 0.90 -18.02 8.47
CA ASP A 675 1.46 -17.19 9.54
C ASP A 675 0.62 -15.93 9.74
N ALA A 676 0.27 -15.64 10.99
CA ALA A 676 -0.46 -14.43 11.33
C ALA A 676 -0.03 -13.88 12.68
N PHE A 677 -0.08 -12.56 12.82
CA PHE A 677 0.42 -11.82 13.97
C PHE A 677 -0.57 -10.76 14.44
N LEU A 678 -0.65 -10.59 15.76
CA LEU A 678 -1.20 -9.42 16.42
C LEU A 678 -0.06 -8.66 17.10
N PHE A 679 0.03 -7.36 16.86
CA PHE A 679 1.12 -6.53 17.36
C PHE A 679 0.64 -5.71 18.56
N GLY A 680 1.35 -5.84 19.67
CA GLY A 680 1.08 -5.10 20.89
C GLY A 680 1.77 -3.73 20.93
N ASP A 681 1.22 -2.85 21.73
CA ASP A 681 1.70 -1.47 21.93
C ASP A 681 2.78 -1.33 23.01
N VAL A 682 3.17 -2.43 23.65
CA VAL A 682 4.17 -2.43 24.72
C VAL A 682 5.53 -2.89 24.22
N TYR A 683 6.58 -2.29 24.76
CA TYR A 683 7.98 -2.55 24.43
C TYR A 683 8.76 -2.94 25.68
N GLY A 684 9.69 -3.89 25.58
CA GLY A 684 10.57 -4.28 26.68
C GLY A 684 11.88 -4.92 26.22
N ASN A 685 12.93 -4.71 27.01
CA ASN A 685 14.18 -5.47 26.91
C ASN A 685 14.18 -6.62 27.93
N ASP A 686 13.86 -6.28 29.17
CA ASP A 686 13.70 -7.23 30.26
C ASP A 686 12.26 -7.17 30.75
N PHE A 687 11.55 -8.29 30.71
CA PHE A 687 10.13 -8.36 30.99
C PHE A 687 9.67 -9.78 31.31
N THR A 688 8.48 -9.86 31.90
CA THR A 688 7.65 -11.08 31.97
C THR A 688 6.37 -10.84 31.19
N TYR A 689 6.12 -11.67 30.18
CA TYR A 689 4.97 -11.64 29.31
C TYR A 689 4.24 -12.97 29.36
N SER A 690 2.97 -12.96 29.78
CA SER A 690 2.16 -14.19 29.90
C SER A 690 0.86 -14.09 29.15
N ALA A 691 0.42 -15.20 28.56
CA ALA A 691 -0.88 -15.31 27.93
C ALA A 691 -1.54 -16.66 28.27
N CYS A 692 -2.81 -16.61 28.64
CA CYS A 692 -3.67 -17.79 28.77
C CYS A 692 -4.51 -17.93 27.51
N PHE A 693 -4.43 -19.08 26.86
CA PHE A 693 -5.18 -19.35 25.65
C PHE A 693 -5.63 -20.78 25.53
N THR A 694 -6.70 -21.01 24.79
CA THR A 694 -7.26 -22.31 24.48
C THR A 694 -7.15 -22.58 22.98
N PRO A 695 -6.28 -23.47 22.51
CA PRO A 695 -6.23 -23.87 21.12
C PRO A 695 -7.40 -24.80 20.76
N PHE A 696 -7.92 -24.74 19.55
CA PHE A 696 -9.07 -25.51 19.10
C PHE A 696 -8.74 -26.64 18.12
N LYS A 697 -7.51 -26.64 17.56
CA LYS A 697 -7.08 -27.65 16.58
C LYS A 697 -6.00 -28.56 17.18
N GLU A 698 -6.18 -29.88 17.09
CA GLU A 698 -5.16 -30.86 17.51
C GLU A 698 -3.88 -30.83 16.66
N ASP A 699 -3.99 -30.36 15.40
CA ASP A 699 -2.88 -30.23 14.48
C ASP A 699 -2.33 -28.78 14.38
N ALA A 700 -2.68 -27.91 15.33
CA ALA A 700 -2.13 -26.57 15.42
C ALA A 700 -0.60 -26.60 15.49
N GLN A 701 0.08 -25.79 14.66
CA GLN A 701 1.54 -25.78 14.56
C GLN A 701 2.18 -24.61 15.31
N ALA A 702 1.48 -23.50 15.49
CA ALA A 702 1.88 -22.46 16.42
C ALA A 702 0.66 -21.78 17.05
N CYS A 703 0.65 -21.76 18.39
CA CYS A 703 -0.10 -20.85 19.22
C CYS A 703 0.96 -20.15 20.08
N GLY A 704 1.30 -18.91 19.75
CA GLY A 704 2.55 -18.34 20.22
C GLY A 704 2.48 -16.90 20.70
N MET A 705 3.53 -16.54 21.43
CA MET A 705 3.80 -15.21 21.95
C MET A 705 5.02 -14.65 21.23
N VAL A 706 4.87 -13.48 20.63
CA VAL A 706 5.92 -12.76 19.90
C VAL A 706 6.58 -11.77 20.85
N PHE A 707 7.88 -11.59 20.73
CA PHE A 707 8.63 -10.57 21.45
C PHE A 707 9.86 -10.12 20.64
N GLY A 708 10.44 -8.98 21.01
CA GLY A 708 11.56 -8.40 20.29
C GLY A 708 11.20 -7.98 18.86
N LEU A 709 9.93 -7.66 18.64
CA LEU A 709 9.42 -7.29 17.34
C LEU A 709 9.99 -5.93 16.94
N SER A 710 10.72 -5.93 15.83
CA SER A 710 11.26 -4.71 15.24
C SER A 710 10.16 -3.86 14.60
N GLU A 711 10.33 -2.54 14.54
CA GLU A 711 9.36 -1.62 13.93
C GLU A 711 8.98 -1.97 12.48
N ASN A 712 9.90 -2.61 11.76
CA ASN A 712 9.68 -3.04 10.39
C ASN A 712 9.15 -4.48 10.26
N LEU A 713 8.77 -5.12 11.37
CA LEU A 713 8.15 -6.46 11.43
C LEU A 713 9.00 -7.59 10.81
N THR A 714 10.31 -7.40 10.67
CA THR A 714 11.20 -8.38 10.01
C THR A 714 12.08 -9.17 10.98
N ASP A 715 12.29 -8.66 12.18
CA ASP A 715 13.10 -9.32 13.21
C ASP A 715 12.25 -9.49 14.47
N TYR A 716 12.03 -10.72 14.88
CA TYR A 716 11.23 -11.09 16.05
C TYR A 716 11.52 -12.52 16.50
N TRP A 717 11.16 -12.80 17.73
CA TRP A 717 11.20 -14.15 18.33
C TRP A 717 9.79 -14.60 18.68
N VAL A 718 9.56 -15.89 18.61
CA VAL A 718 8.28 -16.50 18.99
C VAL A 718 8.54 -17.66 19.96
N VAL A 719 7.85 -17.66 21.10
CA VAL A 719 7.66 -18.86 21.90
C VAL A 719 6.27 -19.40 21.61
N SER A 720 6.18 -20.60 21.06
CA SER A 720 4.91 -21.20 20.64
C SER A 720 4.70 -22.61 21.13
N ALA A 721 3.42 -22.95 21.39
CA ALA A 721 2.95 -24.32 21.55
C ALA A 721 2.63 -24.90 20.16
N ASP A 722 3.27 -26.01 19.83
CA ASP A 722 3.03 -26.82 18.64
C ASP A 722 2.30 -28.11 19.09
N LEU A 723 0.98 -28.13 18.92
CA LEU A 723 0.14 -29.25 19.34
C LEU A 723 0.36 -30.45 18.44
N LYS A 724 0.55 -30.23 17.14
CA LYS A 724 0.76 -31.28 16.14
C LYS A 724 1.94 -32.22 16.50
N PHE A 725 3.00 -31.66 17.05
CA PHE A 725 4.21 -32.41 17.40
C PHE A 725 4.46 -32.51 18.92
N GLY A 726 3.59 -31.94 19.74
CA GLY A 726 3.71 -31.91 21.20
C GLY A 726 4.98 -31.21 21.66
N LYS A 727 5.24 -30.01 21.17
CA LYS A 727 6.49 -29.27 21.42
C LYS A 727 6.23 -27.82 21.81
N VAL A 728 7.14 -27.28 22.62
CA VAL A 728 7.35 -25.83 22.77
C VAL A 728 8.56 -25.45 21.96
N LYS A 729 8.45 -24.41 21.18
CA LYS A 729 9.51 -23.91 20.31
C LYS A 729 9.86 -22.48 20.67
N LEU A 730 11.14 -22.16 20.75
CA LEU A 730 11.65 -20.81 20.58
C LEU A 730 12.16 -20.71 19.14
N TRP A 731 11.53 -19.87 18.37
CA TRP A 731 11.79 -19.64 16.96
C TRP A 731 12.20 -18.18 16.72
N ARG A 732 13.04 -17.92 15.72
CA ARG A 732 13.43 -16.56 15.31
C ARG A 732 13.22 -16.38 13.81
N SER A 733 12.72 -15.21 13.45
CA SER A 733 12.57 -14.77 12.04
C SER A 733 13.90 -14.89 11.27
N GLY A 734 13.87 -15.43 10.07
CA GLY A 734 15.03 -15.62 9.20
C GLY A 734 16.06 -16.66 9.67
N VAL A 735 15.84 -17.33 10.82
CA VAL A 735 16.78 -18.33 11.40
C VAL A 735 16.10 -19.68 11.60
N GLY A 736 14.84 -19.71 12.09
CA GLY A 736 14.12 -20.94 12.42
C GLY A 736 14.16 -21.32 13.89
N ASP A 737 14.00 -22.61 14.20
CA ASP A 737 13.95 -23.13 15.56
C ASP A 737 15.32 -22.98 16.28
N LEU A 738 15.37 -22.15 17.32
CA LEU A 738 16.56 -21.97 18.16
C LEU A 738 16.62 -23.00 19.28
N LYS A 739 15.47 -23.33 19.89
CA LYS A 739 15.34 -24.28 20.98
C LYS A 739 13.98 -24.96 20.91
N VAL A 740 13.97 -26.26 21.16
CA VAL A 740 12.75 -27.07 21.16
C VAL A 740 12.72 -27.95 22.40
N ALA A 741 11.56 -28.01 23.07
CA ALA A 741 11.31 -28.88 24.20
C ALA A 741 10.03 -29.71 23.98
N ASN A 742 9.99 -30.95 24.46
CA ASN A 742 8.79 -31.76 24.41
C ASN A 742 7.81 -31.34 25.51
N CYS A 743 6.55 -31.13 25.11
CA CYS A 743 5.45 -30.78 26.01
C CYS A 743 4.15 -31.34 25.46
N GLY A 744 3.39 -32.02 26.31
CA GLY A 744 2.09 -32.58 25.88
C GLY A 744 1.02 -31.51 25.90
N PHE A 745 0.38 -31.27 24.74
CA PHE A 745 -0.75 -30.36 24.59
C PHE A 745 -1.99 -31.11 24.12
N SER A 746 -3.16 -30.57 24.38
CA SER A 746 -4.43 -31.04 23.85
C SER A 746 -5.29 -29.87 23.42
N ALA A 747 -6.00 -30.02 22.31
CA ALA A 747 -6.99 -29.03 21.90
C ALA A 747 -8.13 -28.92 22.95
N ASN A 748 -8.77 -27.76 22.97
CA ASN A 748 -9.85 -27.41 23.91
C ASN A 748 -9.43 -27.46 25.40
N LYS A 749 -8.13 -27.38 25.68
CA LYS A 749 -7.59 -27.21 27.01
C LYS A 749 -6.83 -25.91 27.11
N GLU A 750 -7.12 -25.14 28.16
CA GLU A 750 -6.39 -23.90 28.44
C GLU A 750 -4.92 -24.18 28.73
N ILE A 751 -4.06 -23.32 28.23
CA ILE A 751 -2.61 -23.33 28.36
C ILE A 751 -2.17 -21.93 28.75
N GLU A 752 -1.35 -21.80 29.79
CA GLU A 752 -0.65 -20.55 30.08
C GLU A 752 0.79 -20.64 29.57
N ILE A 753 1.17 -19.75 28.65
CA ILE A 753 2.57 -19.54 28.29
C ILE A 753 3.05 -18.26 28.99
N THR A 754 4.17 -18.40 29.72
CA THR A 754 4.91 -17.25 30.27
C THR A 754 6.29 -17.20 29.65
N VAL A 755 6.66 -16.06 29.08
CA VAL A 755 7.97 -15.76 28.53
C VAL A 755 8.63 -14.70 29.40
N THR A 756 9.78 -15.02 29.97
CA THR A 756 10.61 -14.05 30.68
C THR A 756 11.88 -13.80 29.88
N VAL A 757 12.17 -12.55 29.59
CA VAL A 757 13.45 -12.10 29.03
C VAL A 757 14.19 -11.35 30.12
N SER A 758 15.38 -11.80 30.45
CA SER A 758 16.26 -11.16 31.43
C SER A 758 17.70 -11.13 30.92
N GLY A 759 18.19 -9.94 30.63
CA GLY A 759 19.45 -9.70 29.94
C GLY A 759 19.47 -10.36 28.56
N LYS A 760 20.24 -11.42 28.42
CA LYS A 760 20.35 -12.21 27.18
C LYS A 760 19.68 -13.60 27.27
N THR A 761 18.89 -13.84 28.29
CA THR A 761 18.27 -15.14 28.51
C THR A 761 16.77 -15.07 28.34
N VAL A 762 16.24 -15.88 27.42
CA VAL A 762 14.83 -16.16 27.29
C VAL A 762 14.50 -17.43 28.06
N THR A 763 13.47 -17.35 28.89
CA THR A 763 12.97 -18.48 29.66
C THR A 763 11.46 -18.62 29.37
N ALA A 764 11.01 -19.85 29.07
CA ALA A 764 9.59 -20.10 28.85
C ALA A 764 9.04 -21.10 29.81
N PHE A 765 7.87 -20.79 30.35
CA PHE A 765 7.11 -21.63 31.25
C PHE A 765 5.78 -22.01 30.59
N ILE A 766 5.33 -23.22 30.82
CA ILE A 766 4.00 -23.71 30.46
C ILE A 766 3.29 -24.12 31.74
N ASP A 767 2.14 -23.52 32.02
CA ASP A 767 1.36 -23.76 33.26
C ASP A 767 2.25 -23.62 34.52
N GLY A 768 3.11 -22.58 34.56
CA GLY A 768 4.06 -22.32 35.65
C GLY A 768 5.29 -23.23 35.69
N ARG A 769 5.39 -24.23 34.81
CA ARG A 769 6.52 -25.16 34.76
C ARG A 769 7.55 -24.71 33.74
N LEU A 770 8.81 -24.54 34.12
CA LEU A 770 9.92 -24.30 33.24
C LEU A 770 10.07 -25.36 32.15
N VAL A 771 10.01 -25.00 30.87
CA VAL A 771 10.12 -25.94 29.75
C VAL A 771 11.33 -25.64 28.85
N LEU A 772 11.76 -24.40 28.69
CA LEU A 772 12.97 -24.07 27.95
C LEU A 772 13.64 -22.83 28.53
N SER A 773 14.95 -22.77 28.35
CA SER A 773 15.78 -21.57 28.55
C SER A 773 16.85 -21.53 27.47
N HIS A 774 17.12 -20.35 26.94
CA HIS A 774 18.07 -20.16 25.85
C HIS A 774 18.70 -18.76 25.91
N GLU A 775 19.98 -18.65 25.53
CA GLU A 775 20.66 -17.36 25.42
C GLU A 775 20.49 -16.75 24.03
N ILE A 776 20.06 -15.48 23.96
CA ILE A 776 19.85 -14.68 22.75
C ILE A 776 20.85 -13.51 22.75
N TYR A 777 21.96 -13.64 22.01
CA TYR A 777 23.11 -12.73 22.11
C TYR A 777 22.92 -11.39 21.41
N ASP A 778 22.04 -11.32 20.42
CA ASP A 778 21.76 -10.14 19.56
C ASP A 778 20.40 -9.51 19.83
N TYR A 779 19.77 -9.84 20.94
CA TYR A 779 18.52 -9.25 21.37
C TYR A 779 18.68 -7.79 21.74
N LYS A 780 17.81 -6.93 21.19
CA LYS A 780 17.85 -5.47 21.37
C LYS A 780 16.56 -4.90 21.96
N GLY A 781 15.69 -5.78 22.46
CA GLY A 781 14.34 -5.39 22.81
C GLY A 781 13.41 -5.33 21.60
N GLY A 782 12.19 -4.94 21.81
CA GLY A 782 11.16 -4.81 20.79
C GLY A 782 9.77 -4.91 21.38
N ASN A 783 8.77 -4.70 20.51
CA ASN A 783 7.38 -4.86 20.90
C ASN A 783 7.03 -6.33 21.10
N VAL A 784 5.94 -6.57 21.84
CA VAL A 784 5.38 -7.91 22.02
C VAL A 784 4.16 -8.10 21.13
N GLY A 785 3.74 -9.37 20.97
CA GLY A 785 2.60 -9.70 20.14
C GLY A 785 2.14 -11.15 20.33
N LEU A 786 1.19 -11.56 19.48
CA LEU A 786 0.70 -12.95 19.41
C LEU A 786 0.89 -13.49 18.00
N ASN A 787 1.12 -14.80 17.87
CA ASN A 787 1.30 -15.49 16.60
C ASN A 787 0.42 -16.73 16.52
N VAL A 788 -0.14 -16.99 15.34
CA VAL A 788 -0.76 -18.28 14.99
C VAL A 788 -0.26 -18.75 13.63
N TYR A 789 -0.04 -20.04 13.50
CA TYR A 789 0.26 -20.72 12.24
C TYR A 789 -0.46 -22.08 12.19
N ASN A 790 -1.30 -22.28 11.15
CA ASN A 790 -2.22 -23.39 11.04
C ASN A 790 -2.93 -23.69 12.39
N ALA A 791 -3.47 -22.63 13.00
CA ALA A 791 -3.99 -22.68 14.34
C ALA A 791 -5.23 -21.80 14.50
N GLU A 792 -6.02 -22.12 15.50
CA GLU A 792 -7.10 -21.30 16.02
C GLU A 792 -7.05 -21.38 17.54
N MET A 793 -7.04 -20.23 18.20
CA MET A 793 -7.01 -20.15 19.65
C MET A 793 -7.92 -19.04 20.18
N ASN A 794 -8.36 -19.20 21.42
CA ASN A 794 -9.02 -18.17 22.19
C ASN A 794 -8.10 -17.70 23.31
N ILE A 795 -7.88 -16.40 23.42
CA ILE A 795 -7.03 -15.78 24.44
C ILE A 795 -7.94 -15.02 25.42
N ASN A 796 -7.90 -15.36 26.70
CA ASN A 796 -8.76 -14.74 27.70
C ASN A 796 -8.00 -13.79 28.63
N ARG A 797 -6.70 -14.01 28.82
CA ARG A 797 -5.86 -13.15 29.66
C ARG A 797 -4.46 -12.98 29.08
N VAL A 798 -3.98 -11.75 29.13
CA VAL A 798 -2.60 -11.37 28.79
C VAL A 798 -2.07 -10.45 29.87
N THR A 799 -0.87 -10.69 30.37
CA THR A 799 -0.17 -9.82 31.32
C THR A 799 1.21 -9.47 30.81
N PHE A 800 1.66 -8.26 31.10
CA PHE A 800 2.98 -7.78 30.73
C PHE A 800 3.58 -6.93 31.85
N GLU A 801 4.72 -7.36 32.37
CA GLU A 801 5.45 -6.66 33.42
C GLU A 801 6.90 -6.45 32.98
N LYS A 802 7.38 -5.20 33.01
CA LYS A 802 8.80 -4.89 32.81
C LYS A 802 9.58 -5.19 34.08
N ASP A 803 10.74 -5.83 33.95
CA ASP A 803 11.62 -6.08 35.09
C ASP A 803 12.33 -4.79 35.52
N SER A 804 11.93 -4.24 36.66
CA SER A 804 12.47 -2.99 37.21
C SER A 804 13.81 -3.17 37.93
N ALA A 805 14.32 -4.40 38.05
CA ALA A 805 15.54 -4.71 38.80
C ALA A 805 16.82 -4.57 37.95
N PHE A 806 16.73 -4.48 36.63
CA PHE A 806 17.89 -4.33 35.75
C PHE A 806 18.33 -2.86 35.66
N ILE A 807 19.51 -2.56 36.19
CA ILE A 807 20.17 -1.23 36.09
C ILE A 807 21.12 -1.30 34.89
N GLY A 808 20.56 -1.31 33.69
CA GLY A 808 21.29 -1.09 32.42
C GLY A 808 21.20 0.35 31.93
N ASN A 809 21.84 0.66 30.82
CA ASN A 809 21.66 1.93 30.12
C ASN A 809 20.22 1.93 29.53
N ASP A 810 19.35 2.66 30.19
CA ASP A 810 17.97 2.80 29.78
C ASP A 810 17.89 3.87 28.66
N GLU A 811 17.49 3.48 27.48
CA GLU A 811 17.38 4.36 26.32
C GLU A 811 15.93 4.77 26.10
N VAL A 812 15.67 6.04 25.83
CA VAL A 812 14.33 6.54 25.47
C VAL A 812 14.02 6.15 24.04
N ILE A 813 12.88 5.47 23.85
CA ILE A 813 12.39 5.01 22.57
C ILE A 813 11.44 6.03 21.95
N LYS A 814 10.54 6.56 22.76
CA LYS A 814 9.56 7.59 22.35
C LYS A 814 9.06 8.37 23.56
N VAL A 815 8.61 9.58 23.29
CA VAL A 815 7.87 10.40 24.24
C VAL A 815 6.48 10.69 23.66
N VAL A 816 5.44 10.49 24.47
CA VAL A 816 4.04 10.69 24.07
C VAL A 816 3.39 11.68 25.01
N ASN A 817 2.78 12.74 24.50
CA ASN A 817 1.93 13.63 25.28
C ASN A 817 0.55 12.96 25.47
N VAL A 818 0.33 12.38 26.64
CA VAL A 818 -0.90 11.64 26.95
C VAL A 818 -2.09 12.57 27.16
N THR A 819 -1.86 13.75 27.69
CA THR A 819 -2.92 14.74 27.97
C THR A 819 -3.49 15.34 26.68
N ASP A 820 -2.67 15.51 25.66
CA ASP A 820 -3.06 16.10 24.37
C ASP A 820 -3.27 15.00 23.30
N GLY A 821 -4.10 13.99 23.61
CA GLY A 821 -4.53 12.97 22.68
C GLY A 821 -3.49 11.92 22.32
N SER A 822 -2.53 11.64 23.22
CA SER A 822 -1.44 10.67 23.00
C SER A 822 -0.55 10.98 21.78
N PHE A 823 -0.32 12.25 21.52
CA PHE A 823 0.51 12.71 20.44
C PHE A 823 1.99 12.33 20.68
N ARG A 824 2.60 11.57 19.76
CA ARG A 824 4.04 11.28 19.80
C ARG A 824 4.84 12.54 19.45
N LEU A 825 5.77 12.92 20.31
CA LEU A 825 6.74 13.98 20.03
C LEU A 825 7.69 13.51 18.91
N SER A 826 8.06 14.42 18.01
CA SER A 826 9.13 14.17 17.05
C SER A 826 10.48 14.12 17.76
N ASP A 827 11.49 13.51 17.14
CA ASP A 827 12.85 13.43 17.70
C ASP A 827 13.51 14.80 17.84
N GLU A 828 12.96 15.84 17.19
CA GLU A 828 13.39 17.25 17.34
C GLU A 828 12.75 17.96 18.53
N ASP A 829 11.65 17.42 19.06
CA ASP A 829 10.89 18.03 20.15
C ASP A 829 11.40 17.65 21.53
N PHE A 830 12.33 16.70 21.62
CA PHE A 830 12.94 16.32 22.88
C PHE A 830 14.38 15.81 22.70
N THR A 831 15.17 15.91 23.76
CA THR A 831 16.45 15.21 23.90
C THR A 831 16.49 14.48 25.23
N PHE A 832 17.20 13.36 25.28
CA PHE A 832 17.45 12.63 26.51
C PHE A 832 18.94 12.45 26.71
N GLU A 833 19.50 13.21 27.65
CA GLU A 833 20.92 13.20 27.92
C GLU A 833 21.20 13.14 29.42
N ASN A 834 22.11 12.29 29.82
CA ASN A 834 22.53 12.13 31.22
C ASN A 834 21.39 11.85 32.22
N GLY A 835 20.34 11.16 31.74
CA GLY A 835 19.15 10.83 32.53
C GLY A 835 18.14 11.98 32.67
N TYR A 836 18.28 13.04 31.87
CA TYR A 836 17.32 14.15 31.80
C TYR A 836 16.60 14.14 30.48
N LEU A 837 15.27 14.17 30.52
CA LEU A 837 14.41 14.45 29.38
C LEU A 837 14.30 15.97 29.24
N ASN A 838 14.79 16.53 28.14
CA ASN A 838 14.58 17.92 27.78
C ASN A 838 13.54 17.99 26.66
N ILE A 839 12.45 18.64 26.89
CA ILE A 839 11.43 18.93 25.86
C ILE A 839 11.75 20.30 25.27
N SER A 840 11.75 20.40 23.94
CA SER A 840 12.15 21.63 23.25
C SER A 840 11.24 22.80 23.60
N GLU A 841 11.81 24.00 23.68
CA GLU A 841 11.06 25.24 23.88
C GLU A 841 10.00 25.42 22.79
N LYS A 842 10.32 25.04 21.55
CA LYS A 842 9.44 25.06 20.40
C LYS A 842 8.18 24.20 20.66
N TYR A 843 8.33 22.99 21.16
CA TYR A 843 7.17 22.14 21.49
C TYR A 843 6.41 22.67 22.71
N LEU A 844 7.11 23.06 23.78
CA LEU A 844 6.47 23.60 24.98
C LEU A 844 5.63 24.85 24.69
N SER A 845 6.09 25.68 23.74
CA SER A 845 5.34 26.87 23.30
C SER A 845 4.02 26.55 22.60
N THR A 846 3.81 25.31 22.13
CA THR A 846 2.54 24.86 21.57
C THR A 846 1.50 24.44 22.62
N LEU A 847 1.91 24.29 23.88
CA LEU A 847 1.05 23.83 24.98
C LEU A 847 0.25 24.99 25.60
N GLU A 848 -0.90 24.66 26.18
CA GLU A 848 -1.73 25.66 26.92
C GLU A 848 -1.04 26.08 28.23
N ALA A 849 -1.12 27.35 28.52
CA ALA A 849 -0.62 27.88 29.79
C ALA A 849 -1.47 27.37 30.98
N ASP A 850 -0.84 27.30 32.17
CA ASP A 850 -1.43 26.85 33.43
C ASP A 850 -2.12 25.49 33.43
N THR A 851 -1.78 24.68 32.43
CA THR A 851 -2.34 23.32 32.21
C THR A 851 -1.32 22.26 32.67
N GLU A 852 -1.83 21.18 33.25
CA GLU A 852 -0.99 20.01 33.57
C GLU A 852 -0.96 19.05 32.36
N TYR A 853 0.25 18.78 31.87
CA TYR A 853 0.49 17.81 30.81
C TYR A 853 1.26 16.61 31.35
N THR A 854 0.76 15.42 31.01
CA THR A 854 1.44 14.18 31.32
C THR A 854 2.10 13.64 30.06
N PHE A 855 3.40 13.45 30.13
CA PHE A 855 4.20 12.80 29.09
C PHE A 855 4.54 11.37 29.51
N ARG A 856 4.20 10.40 28.67
CA ARG A 856 4.67 9.02 28.81
C ARG A 856 6.00 8.89 28.07
N VAL A 857 7.05 8.67 28.81
CA VAL A 857 8.39 8.38 28.28
C VAL A 857 8.53 6.87 28.23
N VAL A 858 8.52 6.31 27.04
CA VAL A 858 8.75 4.87 26.81
C VAL A 858 10.23 4.64 26.66
N THR A 859 10.77 3.81 27.51
CA THR A 859 12.19 3.46 27.49
C THR A 859 12.40 1.97 27.25
N THR A 860 13.63 1.54 27.07
CA THR A 860 13.98 0.14 26.88
C THR A 860 13.68 -0.73 28.12
N GLN A 861 13.58 -0.13 29.30
CA GLN A 861 13.39 -0.85 30.57
C GLN A 861 12.10 -0.48 31.29
N ASN A 862 11.68 0.79 31.21
CA ASN A 862 10.55 1.29 31.98
C ASN A 862 9.75 2.31 31.20
N ASP A 863 8.45 2.36 31.46
CA ASP A 863 7.63 3.51 31.08
C ASP A 863 7.53 4.47 32.25
N LEU A 864 7.82 5.74 31.97
CA LEU A 864 7.76 6.81 32.97
C LEU A 864 6.68 7.80 32.55
N ASN A 865 5.78 8.14 33.48
CA ASN A 865 4.90 9.27 33.27
C ASN A 865 5.47 10.48 33.98
N VAL A 866 5.67 11.56 33.25
CA VAL A 866 6.17 12.83 33.75
C VAL A 866 5.06 13.86 33.59
N THR A 867 4.57 14.39 34.71
CA THR A 867 3.57 15.47 34.65
C THR A 867 4.28 16.80 34.88
N ILE A 868 4.08 17.74 33.98
CA ILE A 868 4.55 19.11 34.07
C ILE A 868 3.35 20.04 34.09
N LYS A 869 3.46 21.11 34.84
CA LYS A 869 2.53 22.21 34.75
C LYS A 869 3.21 23.35 34.00
N THR A 870 2.58 23.74 32.92
CA THR A 870 3.03 24.89 32.15
C THR A 870 2.70 26.18 32.91
N SER A 871 3.68 27.02 33.11
CA SER A 871 3.50 28.36 33.67
C SER A 871 4.17 29.36 32.75
N PHE A 872 3.42 29.84 31.77
CA PHE A 872 3.92 30.90 30.89
C PHE A 872 3.38 32.24 31.35
N VAL A 873 4.09 33.33 31.03
CA VAL A 873 3.42 34.63 30.84
C VAL A 873 2.62 34.45 29.54
N SER A 874 1.35 34.09 29.70
CA SER A 874 0.48 33.70 28.58
C SER A 874 0.32 34.86 27.61
N ALA A 875 0.40 34.58 26.33
CA ALA A 875 -0.16 35.48 25.35
C ALA A 875 -1.64 35.65 25.59
N GLU A 876 -2.16 36.86 25.41
CA GLU A 876 -3.58 37.15 25.48
C GLU A 876 -4.11 37.34 24.05
N ILE A 877 -5.37 36.96 23.86
CA ILE A 877 -6.13 37.24 22.64
C ILE A 877 -7.29 38.17 22.98
N SER A 878 -7.50 39.14 22.11
CA SER A 878 -8.61 40.07 22.24
C SER A 878 -9.24 40.35 20.89
N SER A 879 -10.47 40.81 20.86
CA SER A 879 -11.15 41.28 19.66
C SER A 879 -11.83 42.62 19.95
N GLN A 880 -11.87 43.46 18.94
CA GLN A 880 -12.64 44.72 19.03
C GLN A 880 -14.15 44.50 18.96
N LYS A 881 -14.58 43.33 18.46
CA LYS A 881 -15.96 42.90 18.37
C LYS A 881 -16.11 41.55 19.05
N THR A 882 -17.21 41.35 19.75
CA THR A 882 -17.66 40.08 20.31
C THR A 882 -18.74 39.44 19.42
N GLU A 883 -19.36 40.22 18.54
CA GLU A 883 -20.35 39.76 17.55
C GLU A 883 -19.92 40.19 16.16
N TYR A 884 -19.94 39.25 15.21
CA TYR A 884 -19.62 39.45 13.80
C TYR A 884 -20.86 39.13 12.96
N GLU A 885 -21.04 39.87 11.86
CA GLU A 885 -22.07 39.55 10.87
C GLU A 885 -21.53 38.53 9.87
N ARG A 886 -22.41 37.67 9.35
CA ARG A 886 -22.05 36.77 8.29
C ARG A 886 -21.62 37.58 7.06
N GLY A 887 -20.39 37.32 6.57
CA GLY A 887 -19.81 38.05 5.47
C GLY A 887 -18.75 39.06 5.89
N GLU A 888 -18.41 39.11 7.17
CA GLU A 888 -17.28 39.89 7.68
C GLU A 888 -16.09 39.00 8.02
N ASP A 889 -14.91 39.54 7.82
CA ASP A 889 -13.66 38.89 8.27
C ASP A 889 -13.60 38.96 9.82
N LEU A 890 -13.14 37.87 10.46
CA LEU A 890 -12.88 37.89 11.90
C LEU A 890 -11.51 38.51 12.15
N ILE A 891 -11.47 39.49 13.09
CA ILE A 891 -10.21 40.17 13.40
C ILE A 891 -9.93 40.03 14.90
N PHE A 892 -8.77 39.44 15.20
CA PHE A 892 -8.29 39.23 16.55
C PHE A 892 -6.93 39.93 16.75
N THR A 893 -6.63 40.31 17.95
CA THR A 893 -5.33 40.89 18.33
C THR A 893 -4.73 40.02 19.42
N VAL A 894 -3.50 39.57 19.21
CA VAL A 894 -2.72 38.77 20.16
C VAL A 894 -1.65 39.66 20.81
N THR A 895 -1.15 39.27 21.94
CA THR A 895 -0.01 39.96 22.63
C THR A 895 1.11 40.24 21.65
N ASP A 896 1.64 41.45 21.66
CA ASP A 896 2.70 41.87 20.73
C ASP A 896 4.00 41.08 20.95
N GLY A 897 4.73 40.80 19.85
CA GLY A 897 6.02 40.10 19.88
C GLY A 897 5.91 38.60 20.18
N VAL A 898 4.76 37.96 19.92
CA VAL A 898 4.62 36.50 19.90
C VAL A 898 4.57 35.99 18.49
N GLU A 899 5.18 34.87 18.22
CA GLU A 899 5.04 34.14 16.96
C GLU A 899 3.73 33.35 16.97
N ILE A 900 2.96 33.42 15.90
CA ILE A 900 1.66 32.77 15.77
C ILE A 900 1.83 31.60 14.80
N ASN A 901 1.62 30.37 15.29
CA ASN A 901 1.90 29.14 14.54
C ASN A 901 0.65 28.50 13.93
N LYS A 902 -0.51 28.64 14.61
CA LYS A 902 -1.77 27.99 14.21
C LYS A 902 -2.96 28.74 14.81
N LEU A 903 -4.09 28.67 14.13
CA LEU A 903 -5.38 29.12 14.66
C LEU A 903 -6.43 28.02 14.46
N GLU A 904 -7.27 27.82 15.44
CA GLU A 904 -8.43 26.94 15.40
C GLU A 904 -9.70 27.71 15.75
N ILE A 905 -10.79 27.40 15.04
CA ILE A 905 -12.14 27.80 15.39
C ILE A 905 -12.93 26.53 15.67
N ASP A 906 -13.49 26.44 16.89
CA ASP A 906 -14.21 25.25 17.41
C ASP A 906 -13.42 23.95 17.27
N GLY A 907 -12.10 24.02 17.44
CA GLY A 907 -11.19 22.89 17.32
C GLY A 907 -10.75 22.55 15.86
N VAL A 908 -11.29 23.26 14.86
CA VAL A 908 -10.93 23.07 13.46
C VAL A 908 -9.81 24.05 13.07
N SER A 909 -8.72 23.55 12.53
CA SER A 909 -7.61 24.38 12.03
C SER A 909 -8.10 25.29 10.91
N THR A 910 -7.95 26.59 11.08
CA THR A 910 -8.51 27.62 10.19
C THR A 910 -7.40 28.50 9.65
N GLU A 911 -7.42 28.76 8.35
CA GLU A 911 -6.46 29.65 7.70
C GLU A 911 -6.66 31.11 8.13
N PHE A 912 -5.56 31.80 8.33
CA PHE A 912 -5.56 33.20 8.75
C PHE A 912 -4.42 33.97 8.14
N ILE A 913 -4.54 35.30 8.09
CA ILE A 913 -3.47 36.22 7.74
C ILE A 913 -3.03 36.93 9.00
N CYS A 914 -1.71 37.01 9.22
CA CYS A 914 -1.13 37.71 10.34
C CYS A 914 -0.34 38.95 9.87
N GLN A 915 -0.66 40.12 10.40
CA GLN A 915 0.10 41.37 10.19
C GLN A 915 0.51 41.95 11.55
N GLY A 916 1.75 41.72 11.94
CA GLY A 916 2.23 42.01 13.28
C GLY A 916 1.51 41.15 14.31
N ASN A 917 0.77 41.76 15.24
CA ASN A 917 -0.02 41.04 16.25
C ASN A 917 -1.52 40.95 15.90
N VAL A 918 -1.92 41.36 14.71
CA VAL A 918 -3.33 41.29 14.25
C VAL A 918 -3.52 40.07 13.34
N ILE A 919 -4.46 39.25 13.71
CA ILE A 919 -4.89 38.07 12.97
C ILE A 919 -6.20 38.41 12.24
N THR A 920 -6.26 38.09 10.95
CA THR A 920 -7.48 38.20 10.15
C THR A 920 -7.83 36.82 9.62
N VAL A 921 -9.03 36.33 9.94
CA VAL A 921 -9.62 35.12 9.34
C VAL A 921 -10.64 35.60 8.31
N SER A 922 -10.41 35.25 7.04
CA SER A 922 -11.29 35.71 5.97
C SER A 922 -12.66 35.03 6.05
N VAL A 923 -13.68 35.73 5.54
CA VAL A 923 -15.06 35.23 5.45
C VAL A 923 -15.16 33.91 4.71
N GLU A 924 -14.30 33.67 3.74
CA GLU A 924 -14.26 32.40 2.99
C GLU A 924 -13.89 31.19 3.86
N ASN A 925 -13.02 31.40 4.85
CA ASN A 925 -12.56 30.34 5.74
C ASN A 925 -13.57 30.04 6.87
N ILE A 926 -14.61 30.86 7.01
CA ILE A 926 -15.65 30.70 8.03
C ILE A 926 -17.07 30.57 7.44
N LYS A 927 -17.16 30.46 6.11
CA LYS A 927 -18.47 30.39 5.42
C LYS A 927 -19.37 29.24 5.88
N ASN A 928 -18.78 28.18 6.38
CA ASN A 928 -19.48 26.97 6.87
C ASN A 928 -19.80 27.03 8.38
N LEU A 929 -19.36 28.06 9.09
CA LEU A 929 -19.75 28.20 10.50
C LEU A 929 -21.27 28.57 10.58
N VAL A 930 -21.96 27.91 11.47
CA VAL A 930 -23.37 28.20 11.76
C VAL A 930 -23.49 29.51 12.54
N SER A 931 -24.67 30.11 12.61
CA SER A 931 -24.90 31.27 13.50
C SER A 931 -24.90 30.81 14.94
N GLY A 932 -24.24 31.54 15.84
CA GLY A 932 -24.17 31.19 17.27
C GLY A 932 -22.81 31.55 17.89
N GLU A 933 -22.57 31.02 19.09
CA GLU A 933 -21.32 31.21 19.84
C GLU A 933 -20.24 30.26 19.33
N HIS A 934 -19.06 30.79 19.04
CA HIS A 934 -17.87 30.08 18.59
C HIS A 934 -16.67 30.39 19.48
N SER A 935 -15.66 29.51 19.44
CA SER A 935 -14.41 29.76 20.15
C SER A 935 -13.25 29.80 19.16
N VAL A 936 -12.41 30.81 19.25
CA VAL A 936 -11.12 30.86 18.54
C VAL A 936 -10.00 30.55 19.54
N LYS A 937 -9.10 29.69 19.14
CA LYS A 937 -7.86 29.31 19.85
C LYS A 937 -6.67 29.62 18.98
N VAL A 938 -5.71 30.39 19.48
CA VAL A 938 -4.50 30.75 18.75
C VAL A 938 -3.29 30.10 19.41
N TYR A 939 -2.51 29.41 18.60
CA TYR A 939 -1.29 28.73 19.04
C TYR A 939 -0.11 29.68 18.80
N THR A 940 0.55 30.07 19.86
CA THR A 940 1.64 31.06 19.81
C THR A 940 2.91 30.53 20.44
N SER A 941 4.04 31.23 20.24
CA SER A 941 5.29 30.97 20.95
C SER A 941 5.20 31.19 22.48
N LYS A 942 4.08 31.73 23.00
CA LYS A 942 3.85 31.97 24.42
C LYS A 942 2.48 31.46 24.93
N GLY A 943 2.02 30.32 24.44
CA GLY A 943 0.82 29.65 24.88
C GLY A 943 -0.30 29.62 23.85
N ARG A 944 -1.49 29.18 24.29
CA ARG A 944 -2.66 28.96 23.40
C ARG A 944 -3.85 29.81 23.93
N PRO A 945 -3.82 31.14 23.80
CA PRO A 945 -4.95 31.94 24.22
C PRO A 945 -6.19 31.63 23.38
N SER A 946 -7.35 31.69 24.03
CA SER A 946 -8.65 31.49 23.40
C SER A 946 -9.61 32.60 23.69
N LEU A 947 -10.54 32.87 22.80
CA LEU A 947 -11.58 33.87 22.92
C LEU A 947 -12.89 33.34 22.32
N LYS A 948 -14.02 33.66 22.95
CA LYS A 948 -15.34 33.39 22.39
C LYS A 948 -15.86 34.58 21.60
N PHE A 949 -16.52 34.29 20.49
CA PHE A 949 -17.19 35.28 19.63
C PHE A 949 -18.52 34.72 19.13
N SER A 950 -19.44 35.57 18.73
CA SER A 950 -20.72 35.19 18.17
C SER A 950 -20.77 35.58 16.69
N LEU A 951 -21.35 34.72 15.87
CA LEU A 951 -21.62 34.98 14.47
C LEU A 951 -23.12 35.16 14.27
N ALA A 952 -23.55 36.38 13.93
CA ALA A 952 -24.93 36.68 13.65
C ALA A 952 -25.27 36.35 12.19
N GLY A 953 -26.47 35.90 11.90
CA GLY A 953 -26.91 35.64 10.54
C GLY A 953 -28.34 35.15 10.45
N LEU A 954 -29.00 35.37 9.32
CA LEU A 954 -30.40 35.18 9.00
C LEU A 954 -31.07 34.04 9.78
N GLU A 955 -32.17 34.39 10.49
CA GLU A 955 -33.07 33.42 11.09
C GLU A 955 -33.60 32.48 10.01
N ASP A 956 -33.29 31.22 10.13
CA ASP A 956 -33.98 30.01 9.69
C ASP A 956 -33.00 28.93 9.21
N TYR A 957 -32.36 28.27 10.18
CA TYR A 957 -32.06 26.83 10.06
C TYR A 957 -31.88 26.26 11.45
N ARG A 958 -32.59 25.18 11.74
CA ARG A 958 -32.65 24.54 13.05
C ARG A 958 -31.29 24.01 13.47
N GLU A 959 -30.91 24.31 14.71
CA GLU A 959 -29.76 23.73 15.40
C GLU A 959 -29.87 22.20 15.44
N GLU A 960 -28.91 21.53 14.88
CA GLU A 960 -28.44 20.24 15.36
C GLU A 960 -26.97 20.41 15.75
N GLU A 961 -26.64 20.06 16.99
CA GLU A 961 -25.29 20.15 17.52
C GLU A 961 -24.32 19.28 16.67
N ILE A 962 -23.42 19.91 15.92
CA ILE A 962 -22.32 19.24 15.23
C ILE A 962 -21.16 19.14 16.21
N ILE A 963 -20.89 17.94 16.68
CA ILE A 963 -19.68 17.62 17.44
C ILE A 963 -18.54 17.42 16.45
N PRO A 964 -17.40 18.15 16.56
CA PRO A 964 -16.28 18.00 15.64
C PRO A 964 -15.69 16.58 15.71
N ILE A 965 -15.59 15.93 14.56
CA ILE A 965 -15.30 14.50 14.40
C ILE A 965 -13.83 14.15 14.67
N SER A 966 -12.91 15.11 14.52
CA SER A 966 -11.47 14.89 14.70
C SER A 966 -11.03 14.39 16.09
N HIS A 967 -11.89 14.49 17.08
CA HIS A 967 -11.55 14.06 18.44
C HIS A 967 -12.14 12.72 18.87
N VAL A 968 -13.04 12.12 18.07
CA VAL A 968 -13.77 10.90 18.48
C VAL A 968 -12.96 9.63 18.25
N PHE A 969 -12.13 9.58 17.22
CA PHE A 969 -11.34 8.37 16.91
C PHE A 969 -10.21 8.06 17.90
N PHE A 970 -9.76 9.03 18.69
CA PHE A 970 -8.63 8.88 19.61
C PHE A 970 -9.04 8.67 21.08
N TYR A 971 -10.28 8.91 21.46
CA TYR A 971 -10.67 8.98 22.88
C TYR A 971 -11.32 7.72 23.45
N ILE A 972 -11.69 6.75 22.66
CA ILE A 972 -12.46 5.58 23.13
C ILE A 972 -11.59 4.53 23.79
N ASP A 973 -10.36 4.35 23.35
CA ASP A 973 -9.42 3.37 23.96
C ASP A 973 -8.80 3.84 25.29
N ILE A 974 -8.84 5.14 25.58
CA ILE A 974 -8.13 5.74 26.72
C ILE A 974 -9.01 5.87 27.99
N ALA A 975 -10.32 5.90 27.87
CA ALA A 975 -11.21 6.14 29.01
C ALA A 975 -11.23 5.01 30.06
N ILE A 976 -10.79 3.81 29.72
CA ILE A 976 -10.84 2.62 30.61
C ILE A 976 -9.59 2.49 31.48
N PHE A 977 -8.45 3.09 31.09
CA PHE A 977 -7.15 2.88 31.76
C PHE A 977 -6.70 3.89 32.81
N SER A 978 -7.38 5.04 32.94
CA SER A 978 -6.87 6.16 33.75
C SER A 978 -7.08 6.07 35.27
N ALA A 979 -7.79 5.08 35.80
CA ALA A 979 -8.09 4.99 37.23
C ALA A 979 -7.02 4.28 38.09
N ALA A 980 -6.12 3.50 37.55
CA ALA A 980 -5.23 2.62 38.33
C ALA A 980 -3.79 3.15 38.56
N ILE A 981 -3.33 4.14 37.80
CA ILE A 981 -1.88 4.49 37.72
C ILE A 981 -1.46 5.76 38.48
N VAL A 982 -2.39 6.56 38.94
CA VAL A 982 -2.09 7.85 39.59
C VAL A 982 -1.28 7.76 40.92
N ALA A 983 -1.17 6.60 41.51
CA ALA A 983 -0.61 6.49 42.87
C ALA A 983 0.94 6.28 42.93
N TYR A 984 1.64 5.93 41.86
CA TYR A 984 3.04 5.43 42.00
C TYR A 984 4.17 6.43 41.74
N ILE A 985 3.94 7.51 41.05
CA ILE A 985 5.04 8.29 40.45
C ILE A 985 5.58 9.44 41.34
N THR A 986 4.83 9.96 42.28
CA THR A 986 5.26 11.07 43.14
C THR A 986 6.45 10.72 44.07
N VAL A 987 6.72 9.46 44.25
CA VAL A 987 7.69 8.98 45.27
C VAL A 987 9.13 8.89 44.76
N THR A 988 9.36 8.69 43.46
CA THR A 988 10.70 8.32 42.92
C THR A 988 11.59 9.55 42.65
N ILE A 989 11.02 10.65 42.19
CA ILE A 989 11.79 11.91 41.94
C ILE A 989 12.24 12.56 43.24
N VAL A 990 11.40 12.49 44.29
CA VAL A 990 11.76 13.05 45.61
C VAL A 990 12.86 12.23 46.30
N LYS A 991 12.98 10.95 46.06
CA LYS A 991 14.01 10.11 46.66
C LYS A 991 15.42 10.32 46.07
N LYS A 992 15.53 10.65 44.76
CA LYS A 992 16.85 10.94 44.14
C LYS A 992 17.41 12.29 44.54
N CYS A 993 16.55 13.29 44.81
CA CYS A 993 17.02 14.60 45.30
C CYS A 993 17.47 14.60 46.77
N LYS A 994 17.02 13.65 47.61
CA LYS A 994 17.42 13.57 49.02
C LYS A 994 18.75 12.78 49.25
N LYS A 995 19.25 12.05 48.28
CA LYS A 995 20.51 11.28 48.41
C LYS A 995 21.79 12.08 48.03
N ARG A 996 21.67 13.37 47.67
CA ARG A 996 22.81 14.25 47.40
C ARG A 996 23.00 15.37 48.40
N LYS A 997 22.40 15.28 49.57
CA LYS A 997 22.68 16.15 50.73
C LYS A 997 22.84 15.27 51.97
N GLY A 998 23.91 14.51 51.95
CA GLY A 998 24.44 13.76 53.07
C GLY A 998 25.82 13.24 52.70
#